data_2f2571e44a9654014e83486ff36efacf
#
_entry.id   2f2571e44a9654014e83486ff36efacf
#
_cell.length_a   1.000
_cell.length_b   1.000
_cell.length_c   1.000
_cell.angle_alpha   90.00
_cell.angle_beta   90.00
_cell.angle_gamma   90.00
#
_symmetry.space_group_name_H-M   'P 1'
#
loop_
_entity.id
_entity.type
_entity.pdbx_description
1 polymer ?
#
loop_
_entity_poly.entity_id
_entity_poly.type
_entity_poly.pdbx_seq_one_letter_code
_entity_poly.pdbx_strand_id
1 'polypeptide(L)'
;MKKRNPNPYIENILWILFAIFAGFVSEGYCVVVGRNVGLGELAKHIFSYISIGRIIFFEIGYLGALAVIYISNRKGFKLLDFIYNKRYIIACVILILCMIFQISGSSIGCWENVLGYRTDRGILAGISRPIRSDEWAVFTPMALGQVSNNFKYMNNNLRGGYPTDMFIVYGQPVKDISMIFRITQIGYLFFGASAGLSFYWCFRFIALFMASFEFLMLITNKNKRLSLVGSIVILLSPTIQWWYSTNALIEMIISSEIGLVLFDKYFKENSFKLRTIYMFLIFICIGTFALTFYPAWMVPVAYIFIPFLIWIIIQNRKNIKFNRNDILAFLVLALIFAGLMARILVKSWDTIITTLNTAYPGKRILLEKGSPVVYIGFMINSLLTIVTSFDNPCDMSVMMDFWPIALILLGIYVLKEKKKDILITLSLIVVLILNAYYLFSAPEWLAKISLLSRSWYGRIYQIFGLLNIFILFRILSNIEYKFKKSWALLISIIVSGLCVLITKYYYATKISIIIAGALFAVFALIFYCILRYTENKKMFTWVMIIFMIIIGSLVNPVRSGINLVNDDPLLNAIEKINNEQEGLWSLIEIGLPEINLPNVVGARTLNSTSVYPNLELWKKIDKNNQYEEIYNRYAHIFITLVPNEEETKFELLAPDVIRIFIRYDDLKELGVNYIVRGVKLPKMEKTDQINLEEKYKDENYIIYKII
;
A
#
# COMPACT_ATOMS: atom_id res chain seq x y z
N MET A 1 -2.32 2.98 54.60
CA MET A 1 -1.36 3.90 53.97
C MET A 1 -2.07 4.77 52.93
N LYS A 2 -2.33 6.05 53.25
CA LYS A 2 -2.83 7.03 52.27
C LYS A 2 -1.77 7.21 51.19
N LYS A 3 -2.09 6.89 49.92
CA LYS A 3 -1.26 7.26 48.75
C LYS A 3 -1.06 8.79 48.83
N ARG A 4 0.16 9.25 49.13
CA ARG A 4 0.56 10.62 48.89
C ARG A 4 0.37 10.90 47.38
N ASN A 5 -0.55 11.79 47.05
CA ASN A 5 -0.61 12.31 45.67
C ASN A 5 0.74 12.99 45.38
N PRO A 6 1.42 12.65 44.30
CA PRO A 6 2.66 13.32 43.92
C PRO A 6 2.39 14.83 43.79
N ASN A 7 3.37 15.63 44.14
CA ASN A 7 3.28 17.08 44.01
C ASN A 7 3.05 17.40 42.49
N PRO A 8 1.98 18.13 42.14
CA PRO A 8 1.63 18.39 40.75
C PRO A 8 2.74 19.08 39.96
N TYR A 9 3.64 19.80 40.59
CA TYR A 9 4.82 20.38 39.94
C TYR A 9 5.86 19.31 39.52
N ILE A 10 6.09 18.31 40.37
CA ILE A 10 7.01 17.20 40.05
C ILE A 10 6.45 16.38 38.91
N GLU A 11 5.14 16.12 38.90
CA GLU A 11 4.51 15.38 37.81
C GLU A 11 4.63 16.12 36.46
N ASN A 12 4.41 17.45 36.44
CA ASN A 12 4.57 18.26 35.24
C ASN A 12 6.02 18.27 34.72
N ILE A 13 7.01 18.38 35.62
CA ILE A 13 8.42 18.33 35.25
C ILE A 13 8.76 16.96 34.63
N LEU A 14 8.28 15.88 35.21
CA LEU A 14 8.49 14.53 34.67
C LEU A 14 7.88 14.37 33.27
N TRP A 15 6.71 14.95 33.00
CA TRP A 15 6.12 14.93 31.67
C TRP A 15 6.91 15.74 30.64
N ILE A 16 7.46 16.88 31.03
CA ILE A 16 8.35 17.68 30.15
C ILE A 16 9.62 16.91 29.83
N LEU A 17 10.27 16.34 30.85
CA LEU A 17 11.48 15.51 30.66
C LEU A 17 11.18 14.28 29.78
N PHE A 18 10.01 13.66 29.94
CA PHE A 18 9.58 12.56 29.09
C PHE A 18 9.39 12.99 27.64
N ALA A 19 8.80 14.18 27.39
CA ALA A 19 8.66 14.70 26.04
C ALA A 19 10.01 14.95 25.37
N ILE A 20 10.94 15.58 26.08
CA ILE A 20 12.31 15.80 25.59
C ILE A 20 13.00 14.47 25.27
N PHE A 21 12.91 13.49 26.17
CA PHE A 21 13.45 12.16 25.92
C PHE A 21 12.80 11.50 24.69
N ALA A 22 11.48 11.62 24.54
CA ALA A 22 10.75 11.09 23.39
C ALA A 22 11.20 11.73 22.07
N GLY A 23 11.53 13.02 22.05
CA GLY A 23 12.08 13.70 20.88
C GLY A 23 13.43 13.10 20.44
N PHE A 24 14.35 12.90 21.38
CA PHE A 24 15.64 12.23 21.09
C PHE A 24 15.46 10.78 20.64
N VAL A 25 14.57 10.03 21.27
CA VAL A 25 14.27 8.63 20.88
C VAL A 25 13.68 8.59 19.47
N SER A 26 12.81 9.55 19.11
CA SER A 26 12.22 9.65 17.78
C SER A 26 13.27 9.95 16.71
N GLU A 27 14.21 10.86 16.99
CA GLU A 27 15.33 11.11 16.07
C GLU A 27 16.23 9.87 15.97
N GLY A 28 16.58 9.23 17.07
CA GLY A 28 17.33 7.99 17.07
C GLY A 28 16.64 6.90 16.23
N TYR A 29 15.33 6.78 16.32
CA TYR A 29 14.54 5.88 15.49
C TYR A 29 14.62 6.26 14.00
N CYS A 30 14.47 7.54 13.66
CA CYS A 30 14.63 8.02 12.29
C CYS A 30 16.01 7.70 11.71
N VAL A 31 17.07 7.85 12.53
CA VAL A 31 18.44 7.51 12.13
C VAL A 31 18.62 6.01 11.92
N VAL A 32 18.11 5.17 12.83
CA VAL A 32 18.20 3.70 12.71
C VAL A 32 17.45 3.19 11.49
N VAL A 33 16.23 3.64 11.29
CA VAL A 33 15.39 3.23 10.15
C VAL A 33 15.85 3.87 8.83
N GLY A 34 16.42 5.08 8.93
CA GLY A 34 16.87 5.87 7.78
C GLY A 34 18.23 5.50 7.20
N ARG A 35 18.93 4.49 7.74
CA ARG A 35 20.27 4.12 7.25
C ARG A 35 20.32 2.65 6.86
N ASN A 36 20.82 2.41 5.67
CA ASN A 36 21.11 1.06 5.18
C ASN A 36 22.46 0.54 5.74
N VAL A 37 22.81 0.95 6.96
CA VAL A 37 24.10 0.67 7.61
C VAL A 37 23.86 -0.35 8.71
N GLY A 38 24.74 -1.31 8.84
CA GLY A 38 24.68 -2.31 9.92
C GLY A 38 24.65 -1.65 11.30
N LEU A 39 23.86 -2.20 12.23
CA LEU A 39 23.69 -1.65 13.59
C LEU A 39 25.03 -1.38 14.32
N GLY A 40 26.09 -2.13 14.02
CA GLY A 40 27.43 -1.94 14.60
C GLY A 40 28.15 -0.67 14.10
N GLU A 41 28.02 -0.32 12.83
CA GLU A 41 28.55 0.94 12.27
C GLU A 41 27.71 2.14 12.67
N LEU A 42 26.40 1.96 12.72
CA LEU A 42 25.48 3.00 13.19
C LEU A 42 25.82 3.40 14.64
N ALA A 43 26.11 2.45 15.53
CA ALA A 43 26.47 2.72 16.91
C ALA A 43 27.80 3.53 17.04
N LYS A 44 28.73 3.36 16.10
CA LYS A 44 30.01 4.11 16.09
C LYS A 44 29.83 5.55 15.57
N HIS A 45 28.87 5.83 14.71
CA HIS A 45 28.73 7.11 14.01
C HIS A 45 27.37 7.78 14.21
N ILE A 46 26.61 7.38 15.23
CA ILE A 46 25.23 7.86 15.45
C ILE A 46 25.14 9.39 15.51
N PHE A 47 26.11 10.04 16.13
CA PHE A 47 26.13 11.50 16.28
C PHE A 47 26.35 12.25 14.95
N SER A 48 26.98 11.65 13.95
CA SER A 48 27.13 12.26 12.62
C SER A 48 25.85 12.23 11.80
N TYR A 49 24.86 11.46 12.23
CA TYR A 49 23.59 11.25 11.51
C TYR A 49 22.40 11.97 12.15
N ILE A 50 22.57 12.51 13.37
CA ILE A 50 21.54 13.23 14.10
C ILE A 50 21.26 14.58 13.44
N SER A 51 20.00 14.87 13.17
CA SER A 51 19.55 16.16 12.66
C SER A 51 18.95 17.01 13.78
N ILE A 52 19.59 18.12 14.09
CA ILE A 52 19.08 19.09 15.08
C ILE A 52 17.70 19.59 14.66
N GLY A 53 17.49 19.84 13.37
CA GLY A 53 16.19 20.28 12.87
C GLY A 53 15.06 19.27 13.11
N ARG A 54 15.32 17.97 12.96
CA ARG A 54 14.34 16.91 13.28
C ARG A 54 14.09 16.81 14.78
N ILE A 55 15.13 16.93 15.61
CA ILE A 55 14.94 16.97 17.07
C ILE A 55 14.01 18.12 17.44
N ILE A 56 14.29 19.33 16.97
CA ILE A 56 13.44 20.50 17.24
C ILE A 56 12.01 20.27 16.78
N PHE A 57 11.81 19.67 15.61
CA PHE A 57 10.47 19.34 15.10
C PHE A 57 9.72 18.38 16.03
N PHE A 58 10.36 17.30 16.50
CA PHE A 58 9.76 16.36 17.44
C PHE A 58 9.47 17.03 18.79
N GLU A 59 10.40 17.84 19.30
CA GLU A 59 10.22 18.57 20.55
C GLU A 59 9.03 19.52 20.50
N ILE A 60 8.90 20.32 19.43
CA ILE A 60 7.73 21.19 19.23
C ILE A 60 6.44 20.37 19.23
N GLY A 61 6.43 19.22 18.55
CA GLY A 61 5.28 18.32 18.51
C GLY A 61 4.89 17.79 19.89
N TYR A 62 5.85 17.22 20.63
CA TYR A 62 5.59 16.62 21.93
C TYR A 62 5.24 17.66 23.01
N LEU A 63 5.99 18.77 23.08
CA LEU A 63 5.71 19.84 24.03
C LEU A 63 4.40 20.55 23.70
N GLY A 64 4.09 20.74 22.42
CA GLY A 64 2.80 21.26 21.97
C GLY A 64 1.63 20.35 22.39
N ALA A 65 1.75 19.04 22.19
CA ALA A 65 0.75 18.06 22.64
C ALA A 65 0.56 18.09 24.16
N LEU A 66 1.65 18.15 24.94
CA LEU A 66 1.58 18.29 26.39
C LEU A 66 0.91 19.58 26.83
N ALA A 67 1.24 20.71 26.19
CA ALA A 67 0.61 22.00 26.47
C ALA A 67 -0.92 21.96 26.23
N VAL A 68 -1.34 21.37 25.12
CA VAL A 68 -2.78 21.17 24.80
C VAL A 68 -3.46 20.30 25.85
N ILE A 69 -2.83 19.18 26.25
CA ILE A 69 -3.36 18.30 27.30
C ILE A 69 -3.46 19.03 28.65
N TYR A 70 -2.43 19.78 29.02
CA TYR A 70 -2.38 20.54 30.27
C TYR A 70 -3.48 21.63 30.35
N ILE A 71 -3.60 22.43 29.26
CA ILE A 71 -4.62 23.48 29.18
C ILE A 71 -6.02 22.87 29.17
N SER A 72 -6.22 21.77 28.46
CA SER A 72 -7.49 21.03 28.45
C SER A 72 -7.90 20.54 29.83
N ASN A 73 -6.99 19.91 30.55
CA ASN A 73 -7.24 19.41 31.89
C ASN A 73 -7.56 20.55 32.87
N ARG A 74 -6.84 21.67 32.77
CA ARG A 74 -7.03 22.84 33.65
C ARG A 74 -8.36 23.54 33.43
N LYS A 75 -8.87 23.56 32.19
CA LYS A 75 -10.18 24.13 31.82
C LYS A 75 -11.33 23.14 31.98
N GLY A 76 -11.11 21.93 32.49
CA GLY A 76 -12.11 20.86 32.57
C GLY A 76 -12.64 20.39 31.22
N PHE A 77 -11.91 20.68 30.14
CA PHE A 77 -12.29 20.32 28.78
C PHE A 77 -11.92 18.87 28.50
N LYS A 78 -12.89 18.06 28.12
CA LYS A 78 -12.67 16.65 27.79
C LYS A 78 -12.13 16.51 26.36
N LEU A 79 -10.83 16.72 26.19
CA LEU A 79 -10.14 16.69 24.89
C LEU A 79 -10.45 15.42 24.08
N LEU A 80 -10.43 14.26 24.69
CA LEU A 80 -10.69 12.99 24.00
C LEU A 80 -12.14 12.92 23.47
N ASP A 81 -13.10 13.41 24.22
CA ASP A 81 -14.50 13.47 23.76
C ASP A 81 -14.65 14.50 22.63
N PHE A 82 -13.95 15.63 22.69
CA PHE A 82 -13.90 16.61 21.60
C PHE A 82 -13.31 16.00 20.32
N ILE A 83 -12.15 15.37 20.40
CA ILE A 83 -11.51 14.69 19.26
C ILE A 83 -12.46 13.65 18.66
N TYR A 84 -13.08 12.83 19.50
CA TYR A 84 -14.03 11.82 19.03
C TYR A 84 -15.23 12.44 18.32
N ASN A 85 -15.83 13.48 18.88
CA ASN A 85 -17.02 14.13 18.32
C ASN A 85 -16.71 14.92 17.03
N LYS A 86 -15.49 15.46 16.91
CA LYS A 86 -15.05 16.28 15.77
C LYS A 86 -14.10 15.55 14.82
N ARG A 87 -13.94 14.23 14.98
CA ARG A 87 -12.96 13.40 14.26
C ARG A 87 -12.96 13.59 12.74
N TYR A 88 -14.14 13.73 12.14
CA TYR A 88 -14.23 13.95 10.67
C TYR A 88 -13.71 15.33 10.26
N ILE A 89 -14.03 16.38 11.04
CA ILE A 89 -13.52 17.74 10.79
C ILE A 89 -12.01 17.77 10.98
N ILE A 90 -11.51 17.14 12.04
CA ILE A 90 -10.07 17.04 12.32
C ILE A 90 -9.37 16.29 11.19
N ALA A 91 -9.93 15.19 10.69
CA ALA A 91 -9.41 14.44 9.55
C ALA A 91 -9.32 15.31 8.28
N CYS A 92 -10.34 16.09 7.98
CA CYS A 92 -10.32 17.04 6.84
C CYS A 92 -9.24 18.12 7.02
N VAL A 93 -9.11 18.69 8.22
CA VAL A 93 -8.08 19.71 8.51
C VAL A 93 -6.68 19.12 8.34
N ILE A 94 -6.42 17.91 8.87
CA ILE A 94 -5.14 17.23 8.70
C ILE A 94 -4.85 16.98 7.22
N LEU A 95 -5.82 16.51 6.44
CA LEU A 95 -5.66 16.31 5.00
C LEU A 95 -5.28 17.60 4.27
N ILE A 96 -5.99 18.70 4.57
CA ILE A 96 -5.69 20.01 3.97
C ILE A 96 -4.27 20.46 4.32
N LEU A 97 -3.85 20.32 5.59
CA LEU A 97 -2.48 20.63 6.00
C LEU A 97 -1.45 19.78 5.26
N CYS A 98 -1.68 18.46 5.15
CA CYS A 98 -0.81 17.58 4.38
C CYS A 98 -0.68 18.04 2.92
N MET A 99 -1.77 18.46 2.30
CA MET A 99 -1.76 18.96 0.91
C MET A 99 -1.01 20.31 0.78
N ILE A 100 -1.20 21.24 1.73
CA ILE A 100 -0.47 22.52 1.74
C ILE A 100 1.04 22.29 1.86
N PHE A 101 1.46 21.38 2.74
CA PHE A 101 2.86 21.00 2.91
C PHE A 101 3.32 19.92 1.92
N GLN A 102 2.45 19.48 1.00
CA GLN A 102 2.73 18.49 -0.04
C GLN A 102 3.31 17.18 0.52
N ILE A 103 2.81 16.74 1.66
CA ILE A 103 3.32 15.54 2.37
C ILE A 103 2.88 14.26 1.64
N SER A 104 3.81 13.36 1.40
CA SER A 104 3.56 12.04 0.82
C SER A 104 4.49 10.97 1.41
N GLY A 105 4.19 9.69 1.12
CA GLY A 105 5.04 8.55 1.47
C GLY A 105 5.76 7.95 0.25
N SER A 106 5.84 8.67 -0.85
CA SER A 106 6.43 8.20 -2.10
C SER A 106 7.94 7.99 -1.98
N SER A 107 8.42 6.89 -2.55
CA SER A 107 9.85 6.56 -2.63
C SER A 107 10.53 7.12 -3.89
N ILE A 108 9.98 8.16 -4.53
CA ILE A 108 10.62 8.82 -5.71
C ILE A 108 12.03 9.35 -5.40
N GLY A 109 12.42 9.50 -4.13
CA GLY A 109 13.80 9.77 -3.74
C GLY A 109 14.80 8.73 -4.26
N CYS A 110 14.35 7.52 -4.63
CA CYS A 110 15.20 6.54 -5.30
C CYS A 110 15.72 7.02 -6.66
N TRP A 111 15.11 8.02 -7.29
CA TRP A 111 15.60 8.62 -8.53
C TRP A 111 16.97 9.29 -8.36
N GLU A 112 17.29 9.82 -7.16
CA GLU A 112 18.61 10.34 -6.84
C GLU A 112 19.72 9.33 -7.14
N ASN A 113 19.52 8.06 -6.75
CA ASN A 113 20.52 7.01 -6.93
C ASN A 113 20.64 6.54 -8.39
N VAL A 114 19.58 6.65 -9.17
CA VAL A 114 19.51 6.15 -10.54
C VAL A 114 19.94 7.23 -11.53
N LEU A 115 19.40 8.45 -11.39
CA LEU A 115 19.71 9.57 -12.29
C LEU A 115 21.03 10.25 -11.96
N GLY A 116 21.55 10.12 -10.75
CA GLY A 116 22.92 10.46 -10.38
C GLY A 116 23.22 11.97 -10.21
N TYR A 117 22.23 12.85 -10.31
CA TYR A 117 22.53 14.29 -10.31
C TYR A 117 22.22 15.02 -9.01
N ARG A 118 21.48 14.44 -8.07
CA ARG A 118 20.85 15.23 -7.02
C ARG A 118 20.71 14.55 -5.70
N THR A 119 20.77 15.37 -4.66
CA THR A 119 20.38 14.99 -3.31
C THR A 119 18.89 15.23 -3.13
N ASP A 120 18.13 14.23 -2.72
CA ASP A 120 16.70 14.37 -2.38
C ASP A 120 16.52 15.25 -1.15
N ARG A 121 16.20 16.52 -1.40
CA ARG A 121 15.92 17.52 -0.35
C ARG A 121 14.50 17.41 0.20
N GLY A 122 13.65 16.59 -0.42
CA GLY A 122 12.25 16.42 -0.01
C GLY A 122 12.03 15.50 1.18
N ILE A 123 13.00 14.67 1.56
CA ILE A 123 12.89 13.73 2.68
C ILE A 123 12.87 14.46 4.02
N LEU A 124 11.77 14.33 4.76
CA LEU A 124 11.61 14.84 6.12
C LEU A 124 11.97 13.80 7.18
N ALA A 125 11.54 12.53 6.97
CA ALA A 125 11.83 11.42 7.85
C ALA A 125 11.78 10.08 7.11
N GLY A 126 12.57 9.09 7.57
CA GLY A 126 12.68 7.78 6.94
C GLY A 126 13.56 7.80 5.70
N ILE A 127 13.46 6.77 4.86
CA ILE A 127 14.19 6.62 3.60
C ILE A 127 13.29 6.16 2.47
N SER A 128 13.63 6.56 1.25
CA SER A 128 13.07 5.97 0.04
C SER A 128 13.52 4.51 -0.09
N ARG A 129 12.60 3.61 -0.44
CA ARG A 129 12.82 2.16 -0.45
C ARG A 129 12.88 1.63 -1.88
N PRO A 130 14.07 1.18 -2.37
CA PRO A 130 14.22 0.65 -3.74
C PRO A 130 13.31 -0.53 -4.03
N ILE A 131 13.09 -1.43 -3.06
CA ILE A 131 12.20 -2.60 -3.21
C ILE A 131 10.75 -2.25 -3.59
N ARG A 132 10.35 -0.99 -3.48
CA ARG A 132 9.02 -0.51 -3.86
C ARG A 132 8.99 0.04 -5.29
N SER A 133 9.76 -0.55 -6.20
CA SER A 133 9.92 -0.08 -7.58
C SER A 133 8.59 0.13 -8.31
N ASP A 134 7.59 -0.72 -8.10
CA ASP A 134 6.24 -0.52 -8.67
C ASP A 134 5.64 0.85 -8.34
N GLU A 135 5.95 1.41 -7.17
CA GLU A 135 5.48 2.73 -6.79
C GLU A 135 6.27 3.84 -7.50
N TRP A 136 7.58 3.94 -7.20
CA TRP A 136 8.36 5.10 -7.57
C TRP A 136 8.87 5.05 -9.02
N ALA A 137 8.99 3.86 -9.61
CA ALA A 137 9.46 3.67 -10.98
C ALA A 137 8.32 3.49 -12.00
N VAL A 138 7.10 3.16 -11.56
CA VAL A 138 5.97 2.90 -12.46
C VAL A 138 4.74 3.72 -12.09
N PHE A 139 4.14 3.46 -10.93
CA PHE A 139 2.82 4.03 -10.61
C PHE A 139 2.84 5.56 -10.48
N THR A 140 3.81 6.11 -9.76
CA THR A 140 3.95 7.57 -9.60
C THR A 140 4.31 8.26 -10.92
N PRO A 141 5.30 7.81 -11.75
CA PRO A 141 5.52 8.36 -13.08
C PRO A 141 4.29 8.34 -13.99
N MET A 142 3.49 7.26 -13.95
CA MET A 142 2.26 7.17 -14.75
C MET A 142 1.20 8.18 -14.28
N ALA A 143 1.06 8.40 -12.97
CA ALA A 143 0.16 9.42 -12.42
C ALA A 143 0.59 10.84 -12.81
N LEU A 144 1.89 11.13 -12.75
CA LEU A 144 2.46 12.42 -13.19
C LEU A 144 2.28 12.61 -14.69
N GLY A 145 2.49 11.57 -15.51
CA GLY A 145 2.24 11.61 -16.94
C GLY A 145 0.77 11.88 -17.31
N GLN A 146 -0.17 11.50 -16.45
CA GLN A 146 -1.58 11.90 -16.65
C GLN A 146 -1.83 13.39 -16.45
N VAL A 147 -1.03 14.06 -15.61
CA VAL A 147 -1.08 15.53 -15.50
C VAL A 147 -0.72 16.16 -16.85
N SER A 148 0.39 15.74 -17.48
CA SER A 148 0.84 16.23 -18.80
C SER A 148 -0.12 15.83 -19.92
N ASN A 149 -0.80 14.68 -19.81
CA ASN A 149 -1.83 14.22 -20.75
C ASN A 149 -3.22 14.86 -20.50
N ASN A 150 -3.31 15.86 -19.62
CA ASN A 150 -4.57 16.52 -19.24
C ASN A 150 -5.66 15.53 -18.77
N PHE A 151 -5.24 14.44 -18.14
CA PHE A 151 -6.08 13.37 -17.59
C PHE A 151 -7.04 12.73 -18.61
N LYS A 152 -6.64 12.66 -19.88
CA LYS A 152 -7.43 11.93 -20.89
C LYS A 152 -7.56 10.47 -20.48
N TYR A 153 -8.70 9.85 -20.81
CA TYR A 153 -8.96 8.45 -20.54
C TYR A 153 -8.00 7.54 -21.32
N MET A 154 -7.75 7.88 -22.58
CA MET A 154 -6.73 7.27 -23.43
C MET A 154 -5.49 8.17 -23.48
N ASN A 155 -4.33 7.59 -23.19
CA ASN A 155 -3.03 8.26 -23.26
C ASN A 155 -2.24 7.72 -24.44
N ASN A 156 -1.79 8.61 -25.32
CA ASN A 156 -1.00 8.24 -26.52
C ASN A 156 0.51 8.36 -26.27
N ASN A 157 0.96 8.65 -25.05
CA ASN A 157 2.38 8.81 -24.75
C ASN A 157 3.09 7.49 -24.41
N LEU A 158 2.34 6.40 -24.34
CA LEU A 158 2.83 5.08 -23.97
C LEU A 158 2.68 4.08 -25.12
N ARG A 159 3.30 2.91 -24.96
CA ARG A 159 3.12 1.77 -25.87
C ARG A 159 3.37 2.09 -27.35
N GLY A 160 4.40 2.90 -27.63
CA GLY A 160 4.74 3.28 -29.00
C GLY A 160 3.81 4.34 -29.63
N GLY A 161 3.13 5.13 -28.81
CA GLY A 161 2.20 6.16 -29.28
C GLY A 161 0.78 5.67 -29.54
N TYR A 162 0.43 4.44 -29.15
CA TYR A 162 -0.91 3.89 -29.32
C TYR A 162 -1.85 4.28 -28.17
N PRO A 163 -3.16 4.43 -28.44
CA PRO A 163 -4.14 4.72 -27.40
C PRO A 163 -4.06 3.72 -26.24
N THR A 164 -3.81 4.22 -25.04
CA THR A 164 -3.59 3.42 -23.84
C THR A 164 -4.63 3.78 -22.79
N ASP A 165 -5.46 2.82 -22.40
CA ASP A 165 -6.46 2.99 -21.33
C ASP A 165 -5.77 3.16 -19.98
N MET A 166 -5.83 4.36 -19.43
CA MET A 166 -5.20 4.70 -18.16
C MET A 166 -6.08 4.36 -16.96
N PHE A 167 -7.38 4.11 -17.18
CA PHE A 167 -8.30 3.88 -16.08
C PHE A 167 -8.29 2.43 -15.60
N ILE A 168 -8.64 1.44 -16.47
CA ILE A 168 -9.03 0.13 -15.96
C ILE A 168 -7.85 -0.68 -15.37
N VAL A 169 -6.74 -0.82 -16.07
CA VAL A 169 -5.60 -1.64 -15.62
C VAL A 169 -4.41 -0.81 -15.12
N TYR A 170 -4.15 0.36 -15.70
CA TYR A 170 -3.12 1.27 -15.18
C TYR A 170 -3.54 1.92 -13.85
N GLY A 171 -4.83 1.98 -13.60
CA GLY A 171 -5.32 2.50 -12.33
C GLY A 171 -5.05 3.97 -12.07
N GLN A 172 -4.95 4.80 -13.13
CA GLN A 172 -4.52 6.19 -13.06
C GLN A 172 -5.71 7.17 -13.08
N PRO A 173 -5.50 8.43 -12.61
CA PRO A 173 -6.56 9.45 -12.62
C PRO A 173 -6.92 9.86 -14.06
N VAL A 174 -8.23 10.02 -14.31
CA VAL A 174 -8.77 10.43 -15.60
C VAL A 174 -9.91 11.44 -15.43
N LYS A 175 -10.10 12.38 -16.37
CA LYS A 175 -11.26 13.29 -16.40
C LYS A 175 -12.50 12.56 -16.92
N ASP A 176 -13.07 11.72 -16.10
CA ASP A 176 -14.24 10.93 -16.42
C ASP A 176 -15.12 10.70 -15.18
N ILE A 177 -16.43 10.52 -15.37
CA ILE A 177 -17.37 10.24 -14.27
C ILE A 177 -17.01 8.97 -13.51
N SER A 178 -16.30 8.03 -14.12
CA SER A 178 -15.82 6.80 -13.50
C SER A 178 -14.92 7.04 -12.28
N MET A 179 -14.34 8.25 -12.15
CA MET A 179 -13.53 8.63 -10.98
C MET A 179 -14.31 8.66 -9.66
N ILE A 180 -15.64 8.63 -9.70
CA ILE A 180 -16.48 8.45 -8.50
C ILE A 180 -16.13 7.13 -7.76
N PHE A 181 -15.61 6.13 -8.48
CA PHE A 181 -15.14 4.86 -7.92
C PHE A 181 -13.65 4.86 -7.53
N ARG A 182 -12.92 5.96 -7.80
CA ARG A 182 -11.49 6.13 -7.46
C ARG A 182 -11.24 7.45 -6.73
N ILE A 183 -12.01 7.70 -5.70
CA ILE A 183 -11.99 8.96 -4.91
C ILE A 183 -10.58 9.27 -4.37
N THR A 184 -9.78 8.25 -4.08
CA THR A 184 -8.40 8.40 -3.58
C THR A 184 -7.48 9.16 -4.54
N GLN A 185 -7.79 9.18 -5.83
CA GLN A 185 -6.97 9.83 -6.87
C GLN A 185 -7.55 11.16 -7.38
N ILE A 186 -8.73 11.55 -6.92
CA ILE A 186 -9.42 12.74 -7.41
C ILE A 186 -8.60 14.02 -7.16
N GLY A 187 -7.74 14.01 -6.15
CA GLY A 187 -6.86 15.13 -5.82
C GLY A 187 -5.95 15.57 -6.98
N TYR A 188 -5.50 14.65 -7.82
CA TYR A 188 -4.71 14.99 -9.00
C TYR A 188 -5.47 15.88 -9.99
N LEU A 189 -6.79 15.65 -10.15
CA LEU A 189 -7.63 16.39 -11.08
C LEU A 189 -7.83 17.87 -10.69
N PHE A 190 -7.76 18.17 -9.38
CA PHE A 190 -8.07 19.49 -8.85
C PHE A 190 -6.84 20.27 -8.38
N PHE A 191 -5.78 19.58 -7.92
CA PHE A 191 -4.67 20.21 -7.23
C PHE A 191 -3.31 20.02 -7.94
N GLY A 192 -3.31 19.37 -9.12
CA GLY A 192 -2.09 19.13 -9.90
C GLY A 192 -1.20 18.01 -9.33
N ALA A 193 0.04 17.94 -9.79
CA ALA A 193 0.94 16.81 -9.54
C ALA A 193 1.31 16.63 -8.06
N SER A 194 1.91 17.65 -7.44
CA SER A 194 2.48 17.53 -6.09
C SER A 194 1.42 17.43 -5.00
N ALA A 195 0.44 18.35 -4.98
CA ALA A 195 -0.65 18.30 -4.02
C ALA A 195 -1.61 17.14 -4.30
N GLY A 196 -1.74 16.70 -5.56
CA GLY A 196 -2.47 15.48 -5.94
C GLY A 196 -1.81 14.22 -5.40
N LEU A 197 -0.48 14.11 -5.47
CA LEU A 197 0.28 13.02 -4.85
C LEU A 197 0.10 13.02 -3.33
N SER A 198 0.16 14.20 -2.71
CA SER A 198 -0.11 14.36 -1.27
C SER A 198 -1.52 13.91 -0.90
N PHE A 199 -2.54 14.35 -1.66
CA PHE A 199 -3.91 13.89 -1.47
C PHE A 199 -4.01 12.36 -1.56
N TYR A 200 -3.45 11.76 -2.60
CA TYR A 200 -3.47 10.31 -2.81
C TYR A 200 -2.91 9.53 -1.61
N TRP A 201 -1.77 9.96 -1.07
CA TRP A 201 -1.14 9.31 0.08
C TRP A 201 -1.88 9.58 1.39
N CYS A 202 -2.13 10.85 1.72
CA CYS A 202 -2.67 11.22 3.02
C CYS A 202 -4.16 10.92 3.15
N PHE A 203 -4.95 11.07 2.07
CA PHE A 203 -6.36 10.70 2.09
C PHE A 203 -6.53 9.18 2.36
N ARG A 204 -5.74 8.33 1.71
CA ARG A 204 -5.78 6.88 1.94
C ARG A 204 -5.41 6.52 3.38
N PHE A 205 -4.39 7.18 3.94
CA PHE A 205 -3.97 6.96 5.32
C PHE A 205 -5.08 7.31 6.32
N ILE A 206 -5.65 8.50 6.16
CA ILE A 206 -6.73 8.99 7.01
C ILE A 206 -8.00 8.16 6.80
N ALA A 207 -8.36 7.85 5.56
CA ALA A 207 -9.56 7.10 5.23
C ALA A 207 -9.48 5.65 5.76
N LEU A 208 -8.33 4.97 5.63
CA LEU A 208 -8.16 3.63 6.20
C LEU A 208 -8.29 3.64 7.73
N PHE A 209 -7.61 4.59 8.40
CA PHE A 209 -7.73 4.73 9.85
C PHE A 209 -9.18 4.95 10.29
N MET A 210 -9.90 5.86 9.61
CA MET A 210 -11.29 6.19 9.95
C MET A 210 -12.25 5.05 9.61
N ALA A 211 -12.08 4.39 8.47
CA ALA A 211 -12.89 3.24 8.07
C ALA A 211 -12.74 2.09 9.07
N SER A 212 -11.49 1.70 9.38
CA SER A 212 -11.20 0.66 10.36
C SER A 212 -11.70 1.04 11.76
N PHE A 213 -11.61 2.31 12.15
CA PHE A 213 -12.16 2.76 13.43
C PHE A 213 -13.69 2.58 13.50
N GLU A 214 -14.42 3.04 12.48
CA GLU A 214 -15.89 2.91 12.45
C GLU A 214 -16.32 1.44 12.33
N PHE A 215 -15.60 0.64 11.54
CA PHE A 215 -15.87 -0.80 11.42
C PHE A 215 -15.61 -1.54 12.73
N LEU A 216 -14.51 -1.25 13.41
CA LEU A 216 -14.22 -1.80 14.73
C LEU A 216 -15.23 -1.33 15.78
N MET A 217 -15.72 -0.09 15.71
CA MET A 217 -16.84 0.37 16.55
C MET A 217 -18.08 -0.50 16.37
N LEU A 218 -18.36 -0.94 15.14
CA LEU A 218 -19.47 -1.85 14.85
C LEU A 218 -19.28 -3.22 15.49
N ILE A 219 -18.09 -3.84 15.33
CA ILE A 219 -17.85 -5.21 15.80
C ILE A 219 -17.43 -5.31 17.27
N THR A 220 -17.02 -4.22 17.92
CA THR A 220 -16.59 -4.20 19.33
C THR A 220 -17.63 -3.58 20.29
N ASN A 221 -18.91 -3.58 19.92
CA ASN A 221 -20.00 -3.01 20.72
C ASN A 221 -19.72 -1.54 21.13
N LYS A 222 -19.23 -0.73 20.18
CA LYS A 222 -18.90 0.71 20.36
C LYS A 222 -17.78 0.98 21.39
N ASN A 223 -16.84 0.06 21.55
CA ASN A 223 -15.69 0.24 22.44
C ASN A 223 -14.65 1.15 21.78
N LYS A 224 -14.71 2.45 22.03
CA LYS A 224 -13.82 3.48 21.47
C LYS A 224 -12.33 3.14 21.59
N ARG A 225 -11.91 2.58 22.74
CA ARG A 225 -10.50 2.27 23.00
C ARG A 225 -10.00 1.11 22.15
N LEU A 226 -10.77 0.01 22.11
CA LEU A 226 -10.43 -1.12 21.27
C LEU A 226 -10.43 -0.72 19.78
N SER A 227 -11.42 0.07 19.37
CA SER A 227 -11.50 0.54 17.98
C SER A 227 -10.31 1.42 17.61
N LEU A 228 -9.84 2.30 18.50
CA LEU A 228 -8.64 3.11 18.29
C LEU A 228 -7.40 2.23 18.15
N VAL A 229 -7.17 1.30 19.07
CA VAL A 229 -6.00 0.41 19.02
C VAL A 229 -6.06 -0.48 17.78
N GLY A 230 -7.22 -1.07 17.48
CA GLY A 230 -7.37 -1.94 16.34
C GLY A 230 -7.18 -1.23 15.00
N SER A 231 -7.68 0.01 14.86
CA SER A 231 -7.45 0.79 13.63
C SER A 231 -5.97 1.13 13.44
N ILE A 232 -5.23 1.40 14.52
CA ILE A 232 -3.77 1.60 14.45
C ILE A 232 -3.06 0.29 14.10
N VAL A 233 -3.49 -0.85 14.68
CA VAL A 233 -2.94 -2.18 14.34
C VAL A 233 -3.15 -2.49 12.85
N ILE A 234 -4.34 -2.24 12.31
CA ILE A 234 -4.61 -2.45 10.89
C ILE A 234 -3.74 -1.51 10.04
N LEU A 235 -3.83 -0.20 10.28
CA LEU A 235 -3.15 0.83 9.50
C LEU A 235 -1.64 0.63 9.45
N LEU A 236 -1.01 0.33 10.58
CA LEU A 236 0.44 0.21 10.72
C LEU A 236 0.94 -1.24 10.63
N SER A 237 0.08 -2.21 10.29
CA SER A 237 0.51 -3.57 9.99
C SER A 237 1.50 -3.60 8.82
N PRO A 238 2.55 -4.45 8.90
CA PRO A 238 3.56 -4.52 7.85
C PRO A 238 3.00 -4.69 6.45
N THR A 239 2.10 -5.64 6.21
CA THR A 239 1.46 -5.82 4.89
C THR A 239 0.83 -4.53 4.37
N ILE A 240 0.07 -3.81 5.21
CA ILE A 240 -0.59 -2.56 4.81
C ILE A 240 0.44 -1.53 4.41
N GLN A 241 1.54 -1.39 5.15
CA GLN A 241 2.55 -0.38 4.88
C GLN A 241 3.47 -0.75 3.71
N TRP A 242 3.87 -2.01 3.55
CA TRP A 242 4.70 -2.46 2.44
C TRP A 242 3.94 -2.51 1.10
N TRP A 243 2.62 -2.76 1.11
CA TRP A 243 1.74 -2.75 -0.07
C TRP A 243 0.88 -1.49 -0.18
N TYR A 244 1.28 -0.42 0.51
CA TYR A 244 0.46 0.77 0.67
C TYR A 244 0.11 1.46 -0.65
N SER A 245 1.06 1.59 -1.57
CA SER A 245 0.94 2.47 -2.74
C SER A 245 0.42 1.79 -4.01
N THR A 246 0.43 0.46 -4.05
CA THR A 246 0.18 -0.29 -5.30
C THR A 246 -0.97 -1.26 -5.16
N ASN A 247 -1.52 -1.66 -6.31
CA ASN A 247 -2.52 -2.74 -6.44
C ASN A 247 -3.81 -2.53 -5.64
N ALA A 248 -4.12 -1.30 -5.24
CA ALA A 248 -5.36 -0.86 -4.62
C ALA A 248 -5.84 -1.66 -3.39
N LEU A 249 -4.91 -2.32 -2.65
CA LEU A 249 -5.25 -3.06 -1.42
C LEU A 249 -5.96 -2.18 -0.40
N ILE A 250 -5.51 -0.95 -0.25
CA ILE A 250 -6.05 0.02 0.71
C ILE A 250 -7.49 0.38 0.35
N GLU A 251 -7.76 0.63 -0.92
CA GLU A 251 -9.10 0.95 -1.44
C GLU A 251 -10.08 -0.21 -1.24
N MET A 252 -9.62 -1.45 -1.42
CA MET A 252 -10.44 -2.64 -1.18
C MET A 252 -10.86 -2.75 0.29
N ILE A 253 -9.94 -2.52 1.23
CA ILE A 253 -10.24 -2.57 2.66
C ILE A 253 -11.17 -1.42 3.05
N ILE A 254 -10.86 -0.17 2.65
CA ILE A 254 -11.68 1.00 2.95
C ILE A 254 -13.11 0.82 2.44
N SER A 255 -13.27 0.41 1.18
CA SER A 255 -14.60 0.25 0.57
C SER A 255 -15.39 -0.89 1.22
N SER A 256 -14.74 -1.98 1.61
CA SER A 256 -15.37 -3.09 2.32
C SER A 256 -15.82 -2.68 3.72
N GLU A 257 -14.95 -2.05 4.51
CA GLU A 257 -15.27 -1.61 5.87
C GLU A 257 -16.36 -0.55 5.89
N ILE A 258 -16.24 0.49 5.05
CA ILE A 258 -17.25 1.56 4.95
C ILE A 258 -18.56 1.00 4.41
N GLY A 259 -18.52 0.17 3.37
CA GLY A 259 -19.72 -0.44 2.79
C GLY A 259 -20.52 -1.24 3.82
N LEU A 260 -19.86 -2.04 4.66
CA LEU A 260 -20.50 -2.80 5.72
C LEU A 260 -21.05 -1.92 6.86
N VAL A 261 -20.33 -0.86 7.25
CA VAL A 261 -20.83 0.12 8.24
C VAL A 261 -22.07 0.83 7.72
N LEU A 262 -22.07 1.23 6.45
CA LEU A 262 -23.23 1.87 5.82
C LEU A 262 -24.40 0.91 5.68
N PHE A 263 -24.14 -0.36 5.40
CA PHE A 263 -25.16 -1.40 5.29
C PHE A 263 -25.84 -1.66 6.64
N ASP A 264 -25.07 -1.71 7.74
CA ASP A 264 -25.65 -1.78 9.10
C ASP A 264 -26.50 -0.53 9.44
N LYS A 265 -25.99 0.66 9.09
CA LYS A 265 -26.73 1.91 9.29
C LYS A 265 -28.01 1.96 8.47
N TYR A 266 -28.01 1.47 7.25
CA TYR A 266 -29.18 1.42 6.40
C TYR A 266 -30.36 0.70 7.07
N PHE A 267 -30.12 -0.46 7.68
CA PHE A 267 -31.18 -1.20 8.37
C PHE A 267 -31.73 -0.51 9.61
N LYS A 268 -30.92 0.32 10.27
CA LYS A 268 -31.26 1.00 11.51
C LYS A 268 -31.87 2.37 11.30
N GLU A 269 -31.75 2.92 10.12
CA GLU A 269 -32.19 4.28 9.79
C GLU A 269 -33.70 4.32 9.49
N ASN A 270 -34.39 5.33 9.99
CA ASN A 270 -35.81 5.56 9.72
C ASN A 270 -36.06 6.55 8.58
N SER A 271 -35.15 7.51 8.36
CA SER A 271 -35.27 8.51 7.31
C SER A 271 -35.05 7.92 5.93
N PHE A 272 -36.05 7.98 5.06
CA PHE A 272 -35.95 7.55 3.67
C PHE A 272 -34.78 8.24 2.93
N LYS A 273 -34.63 9.56 3.11
CA LYS A 273 -33.52 10.32 2.51
C LYS A 273 -32.16 9.77 2.89
N LEU A 274 -31.93 9.50 4.18
CA LEU A 274 -30.66 8.96 4.67
C LEU A 274 -30.43 7.53 4.18
N ARG A 275 -31.47 6.68 4.15
CA ARG A 275 -31.35 5.32 3.58
C ARG A 275 -30.95 5.35 2.10
N THR A 276 -31.55 6.26 1.30
CA THR A 276 -31.17 6.44 -0.10
C THR A 276 -29.73 6.88 -0.26
N ILE A 277 -29.24 7.80 0.59
CA ILE A 277 -27.83 8.21 0.62
C ILE A 277 -26.92 7.02 0.97
N TYR A 278 -27.28 6.22 1.96
CA TYR A 278 -26.49 5.04 2.32
C TYR A 278 -26.43 4.02 1.18
N MET A 279 -27.55 3.75 0.50
CA MET A 279 -27.58 2.89 -0.67
C MET A 279 -26.66 3.41 -1.78
N PHE A 280 -26.72 4.70 -2.09
CA PHE A 280 -25.84 5.33 -3.09
C PHE A 280 -24.36 5.15 -2.73
N LEU A 281 -23.97 5.42 -1.49
CA LEU A 281 -22.59 5.25 -1.02
C LEU A 281 -22.16 3.78 -1.01
N ILE A 282 -23.06 2.83 -0.73
CA ILE A 282 -22.79 1.39 -0.83
C ILE A 282 -22.47 1.02 -2.28
N PHE A 283 -23.23 1.53 -3.27
CA PHE A 283 -22.92 1.29 -4.68
C PHE A 283 -21.56 1.86 -5.09
N ILE A 284 -21.16 3.03 -4.55
CA ILE A 284 -19.80 3.56 -4.74
C ILE A 284 -18.77 2.59 -4.17
N CYS A 285 -18.96 2.08 -2.94
CA CYS A 285 -18.05 1.11 -2.33
C CYS A 285 -17.93 -0.18 -3.16
N ILE A 286 -19.05 -0.71 -3.67
CA ILE A 286 -19.06 -1.90 -4.53
C ILE A 286 -18.28 -1.61 -5.83
N GLY A 287 -18.51 -0.48 -6.46
CA GLY A 287 -17.80 -0.08 -7.69
C GLY A 287 -16.30 0.15 -7.44
N THR A 288 -15.94 0.78 -6.32
CA THR A 288 -14.55 0.95 -5.92
C THR A 288 -13.85 -0.40 -5.79
N PHE A 289 -14.46 -1.36 -5.07
CA PHE A 289 -13.91 -2.70 -4.93
C PHE A 289 -13.80 -3.42 -6.28
N ALA A 290 -14.85 -3.43 -7.08
CA ALA A 290 -14.91 -4.15 -8.36
C ALA A 290 -13.90 -3.62 -9.38
N LEU A 291 -13.69 -2.29 -9.43
CA LEU A 291 -12.82 -1.63 -10.40
C LEU A 291 -11.34 -1.53 -9.97
N THR A 292 -10.95 -2.16 -8.87
CA THR A 292 -9.53 -2.32 -8.54
C THR A 292 -8.79 -3.20 -9.53
N PHE A 293 -9.49 -4.12 -10.17
CA PHE A 293 -9.05 -5.02 -11.24
C PHE A 293 -7.75 -5.79 -10.93
N TYR A 294 -7.57 -6.16 -9.65
CA TYR A 294 -6.42 -6.93 -9.19
C TYR A 294 -6.86 -8.17 -8.39
N PRO A 295 -7.23 -9.27 -9.09
CA PRO A 295 -7.82 -10.46 -8.48
C PRO A 295 -6.98 -11.07 -7.35
N ALA A 296 -5.65 -10.93 -7.39
CA ALA A 296 -4.76 -11.48 -6.39
C ALA A 296 -5.05 -10.97 -4.96
N TRP A 297 -5.50 -9.72 -4.80
CA TRP A 297 -5.98 -9.17 -3.55
C TRP A 297 -7.50 -9.22 -3.41
N MET A 298 -8.25 -9.01 -4.51
CA MET A 298 -9.73 -8.94 -4.48
C MET A 298 -10.33 -10.20 -3.89
N VAL A 299 -9.85 -11.38 -4.30
CA VAL A 299 -10.42 -12.65 -3.88
C VAL A 299 -10.24 -12.87 -2.37
N PRO A 300 -9.03 -12.88 -1.78
CA PRO A 300 -8.89 -13.09 -0.35
C PRO A 300 -9.55 -11.99 0.49
N VAL A 301 -9.52 -10.72 0.05
CA VAL A 301 -10.20 -9.63 0.75
C VAL A 301 -11.72 -9.83 0.76
N ALA A 302 -12.32 -10.26 -0.37
CA ALA A 302 -13.74 -10.59 -0.42
C ALA A 302 -14.10 -11.70 0.61
N TYR A 303 -13.31 -12.79 0.67
CA TYR A 303 -13.51 -13.84 1.67
C TYR A 303 -13.47 -13.32 3.11
N ILE A 304 -12.56 -12.40 3.42
CA ILE A 304 -12.43 -11.81 4.76
C ILE A 304 -13.71 -11.07 5.17
N PHE A 305 -14.39 -10.37 4.25
CA PHE A 305 -15.55 -9.54 4.58
C PHE A 305 -16.91 -10.25 4.47
N ILE A 306 -16.99 -11.44 3.83
CA ILE A 306 -18.22 -12.25 3.76
C ILE A 306 -18.84 -12.55 5.14
N PRO A 307 -18.08 -13.00 6.18
CA PRO A 307 -18.64 -13.26 7.50
C PRO A 307 -19.39 -12.07 8.10
N PHE A 308 -18.86 -10.86 7.90
CA PHE A 308 -19.45 -9.63 8.43
C PHE A 308 -20.72 -9.26 7.70
N LEU A 309 -20.76 -9.43 6.38
CA LEU A 309 -21.98 -9.22 5.59
C LEU A 309 -23.12 -10.13 6.08
N ILE A 310 -22.84 -11.44 6.22
CA ILE A 310 -23.82 -12.42 6.70
C ILE A 310 -24.26 -12.08 8.12
N TRP A 311 -23.31 -11.74 9.00
CA TRP A 311 -23.60 -11.38 10.38
C TRP A 311 -24.49 -10.11 10.49
N ILE A 312 -24.24 -9.08 9.69
CA ILE A 312 -25.07 -7.85 9.67
C ILE A 312 -26.49 -8.17 9.23
N ILE A 313 -26.68 -9.02 8.21
CA ILE A 313 -28.00 -9.46 7.74
C ILE A 313 -28.73 -10.20 8.88
N ILE A 314 -28.06 -11.16 9.54
CA ILE A 314 -28.65 -11.92 10.64
C ILE A 314 -29.04 -11.01 11.80
N GLN A 315 -28.16 -10.07 12.19
CA GLN A 315 -28.44 -9.12 13.27
C GLN A 315 -29.62 -8.21 12.97
N ASN A 316 -29.76 -7.76 11.75
CA ASN A 316 -30.76 -6.79 11.35
C ASN A 316 -32.02 -7.42 10.73
N ARG A 317 -32.15 -8.78 10.76
CA ARG A 317 -33.28 -9.48 10.12
C ARG A 317 -34.68 -8.95 10.49
N LYS A 318 -34.84 -8.45 11.72
CA LYS A 318 -36.10 -7.87 12.19
C LYS A 318 -36.34 -6.43 11.69
N ASN A 319 -35.28 -5.76 11.22
CA ASN A 319 -35.33 -4.39 10.72
C ASN A 319 -35.44 -4.34 9.19
N ILE A 320 -35.40 -5.48 8.52
CA ILE A 320 -35.54 -5.57 7.07
C ILE A 320 -36.97 -5.21 6.73
N LYS A 321 -37.17 -4.05 6.13
CA LYS A 321 -38.47 -3.53 5.69
C LYS A 321 -38.47 -3.47 4.16
N PHE A 322 -39.36 -4.20 3.51
CA PHE A 322 -39.60 -4.08 2.06
C PHE A 322 -40.62 -2.95 1.80
N ASN A 323 -40.15 -1.71 1.96
CA ASN A 323 -40.95 -0.54 1.64
C ASN A 323 -40.87 -0.26 0.14
N ARG A 324 -42.03 0.02 -0.52
CA ARG A 324 -42.11 0.33 -1.96
C ARG A 324 -41.10 1.42 -2.39
N ASN A 325 -41.00 2.48 -1.60
CA ASN A 325 -40.09 3.59 -1.89
C ASN A 325 -38.59 3.17 -1.82
N ASP A 326 -38.22 2.30 -0.89
CA ASP A 326 -36.84 1.79 -0.78
C ASP A 326 -36.51 0.87 -1.95
N ILE A 327 -37.46 0.02 -2.37
CA ILE A 327 -37.30 -0.84 -3.54
C ILE A 327 -37.12 0.00 -4.79
N LEU A 328 -37.96 1.04 -4.98
CA LEU A 328 -37.86 1.93 -6.12
C LEU A 328 -36.52 2.68 -6.13
N ALA A 329 -36.08 3.23 -4.98
CA ALA A 329 -34.78 3.89 -4.85
C ALA A 329 -33.62 2.95 -5.17
N PHE A 330 -33.67 1.71 -4.67
CA PHE A 330 -32.69 0.68 -4.97
C PHE A 330 -32.63 0.38 -6.48
N LEU A 331 -33.78 0.19 -7.13
CA LEU A 331 -33.84 -0.10 -8.57
C LEU A 331 -33.29 1.06 -9.41
N VAL A 332 -33.62 2.31 -9.05
CA VAL A 332 -33.10 3.49 -9.76
C VAL A 332 -31.58 3.58 -9.57
N LEU A 333 -31.08 3.44 -8.35
CA LEU A 333 -29.64 3.49 -8.09
C LEU A 333 -28.89 2.31 -8.73
N ALA A 334 -29.48 1.12 -8.73
CA ALA A 334 -28.91 -0.05 -9.39
C ALA A 334 -28.85 0.14 -10.91
N LEU A 335 -29.86 0.75 -11.53
CA LEU A 335 -29.83 1.09 -12.97
C LEU A 335 -28.75 2.13 -13.27
N ILE A 336 -28.61 3.17 -12.46
CA ILE A 336 -27.54 4.18 -12.61
C ILE A 336 -26.17 3.51 -12.47
N PHE A 337 -26.00 2.68 -11.45
CA PHE A 337 -24.76 1.93 -11.21
C PHE A 337 -24.44 1.00 -12.40
N ALA A 338 -25.43 0.21 -12.85
CA ALA A 338 -25.26 -0.69 -13.98
C ALA A 338 -24.92 0.07 -15.27
N GLY A 339 -25.55 1.22 -15.51
CA GLY A 339 -25.25 2.10 -16.64
C GLY A 339 -23.82 2.65 -16.59
N LEU A 340 -23.34 3.10 -15.42
CA LEU A 340 -21.97 3.55 -15.23
C LEU A 340 -20.96 2.40 -15.44
N MET A 341 -21.24 1.23 -14.88
CA MET A 341 -20.37 0.05 -15.07
C MET A 341 -20.35 -0.40 -16.52
N ALA A 342 -21.50 -0.47 -17.19
CA ALA A 342 -21.57 -0.82 -18.60
C ALA A 342 -20.79 0.20 -19.47
N ARG A 343 -20.90 1.49 -19.20
CA ARG A 343 -20.11 2.53 -19.88
C ARG A 343 -18.61 2.32 -19.71
N ILE A 344 -18.14 2.01 -18.49
CA ILE A 344 -16.72 1.72 -18.23
C ILE A 344 -16.28 0.46 -18.97
N LEU A 345 -17.07 -0.62 -18.90
CA LEU A 345 -16.76 -1.88 -19.56
C LEU A 345 -16.70 -1.71 -21.09
N VAL A 346 -17.65 -1.00 -21.70
CA VAL A 346 -17.63 -0.74 -23.15
C VAL A 346 -16.40 0.09 -23.52
N LYS A 347 -16.08 1.12 -22.75
CA LYS A 347 -14.94 2.02 -23.03
C LYS A 347 -13.58 1.33 -22.90
N SER A 348 -13.48 0.35 -22.01
CA SER A 348 -12.26 -0.38 -21.70
C SER A 348 -12.28 -1.82 -22.24
N TRP A 349 -13.23 -2.18 -23.10
CA TRP A 349 -13.47 -3.56 -23.49
C TRP A 349 -12.24 -4.24 -24.10
N ASP A 350 -11.63 -3.59 -25.08
CA ASP A 350 -10.45 -4.13 -25.76
C ASP A 350 -9.27 -4.31 -24.80
N THR A 351 -9.08 -3.36 -23.87
CA THR A 351 -8.06 -3.45 -22.84
C THR A 351 -8.31 -4.62 -21.89
N ILE A 352 -9.56 -4.83 -21.47
CA ILE A 352 -9.94 -5.95 -20.59
C ILE A 352 -9.66 -7.28 -21.29
N ILE A 353 -10.16 -7.44 -22.52
CA ILE A 353 -9.99 -8.68 -23.28
C ILE A 353 -8.50 -8.96 -23.56
N THR A 354 -7.75 -7.93 -23.96
CA THR A 354 -6.30 -8.07 -24.15
C THR A 354 -5.62 -8.52 -22.87
N THR A 355 -5.90 -7.87 -21.74
CA THR A 355 -5.31 -8.21 -20.44
C THR A 355 -5.63 -9.64 -19.99
N LEU A 356 -6.87 -10.08 -20.16
CA LEU A 356 -7.30 -11.45 -19.80
C LEU A 356 -6.64 -12.53 -20.70
N ASN A 357 -6.26 -12.18 -21.93
CA ASN A 357 -5.64 -13.10 -22.88
C ASN A 357 -4.11 -13.06 -22.86
N THR A 358 -3.47 -12.23 -22.02
CA THR A 358 -2.02 -12.20 -21.89
C THR A 358 -1.47 -13.53 -21.37
N ALA A 359 -0.24 -13.86 -21.77
CA ALA A 359 0.50 -14.98 -21.19
C ALA A 359 0.76 -14.78 -19.68
N TYR A 360 0.97 -13.50 -19.27
CA TYR A 360 1.15 -13.08 -17.88
C TYR A 360 0.56 -11.67 -17.68
N PRO A 361 -0.28 -11.42 -16.62
CA PRO A 361 -0.79 -12.40 -15.66
C PRO A 361 -2.09 -13.12 -16.08
N GLY A 362 -2.70 -12.78 -17.22
CA GLY A 362 -4.09 -13.10 -17.59
C GLY A 362 -4.47 -14.59 -17.57
N LYS A 363 -3.68 -15.45 -18.23
CA LYS A 363 -3.94 -16.89 -18.28
C LYS A 363 -3.40 -17.68 -17.08
N ARG A 364 -2.77 -17.00 -16.12
CA ARG A 364 -2.13 -17.66 -14.98
C ARG A 364 -3.14 -18.34 -14.06
N ILE A 365 -2.91 -19.61 -13.75
CA ILE A 365 -3.61 -20.41 -12.75
C ILE A 365 -2.60 -20.78 -11.67
N LEU A 366 -2.90 -20.47 -10.43
CA LEU A 366 -2.02 -20.65 -9.29
C LEU A 366 -2.57 -21.77 -8.40
N LEU A 367 -1.86 -22.90 -8.37
CA LEU A 367 -2.21 -24.08 -7.56
C LEU A 367 -1.11 -24.44 -6.55
N GLU A 368 -0.13 -23.57 -6.41
CA GLU A 368 0.97 -23.75 -5.46
C GLU A 368 0.48 -23.65 -4.01
N LYS A 369 1.16 -24.36 -3.10
CA LYS A 369 0.91 -24.34 -1.67
C LYS A 369 1.98 -23.56 -0.92
N GLY A 370 1.62 -22.96 0.20
CA GLY A 370 2.53 -22.29 1.11
C GLY A 370 3.22 -23.21 2.10
N SER A 371 4.20 -22.69 2.82
CA SER A 371 4.92 -23.38 3.88
C SER A 371 4.33 -23.03 5.25
N PRO A 372 4.09 -23.99 6.15
CA PRO A 372 3.62 -23.75 7.52
C PRO A 372 4.63 -22.94 8.36
N VAL A 373 5.89 -22.91 7.96
CA VAL A 373 6.97 -22.14 8.63
C VAL A 373 6.64 -20.66 8.76
N VAL A 374 5.96 -20.10 7.77
CA VAL A 374 5.63 -18.68 7.72
C VAL A 374 4.73 -18.27 8.89
N TYR A 375 3.82 -19.16 9.34
CA TYR A 375 2.98 -18.89 10.52
C TYR A 375 3.78 -18.67 11.80
N ILE A 376 4.90 -19.36 11.90
CA ILE A 376 5.73 -19.37 13.11
C ILE A 376 6.69 -18.18 13.07
N GLY A 377 7.13 -17.80 11.88
CA GLY A 377 8.03 -16.67 11.64
C GLY A 377 7.36 -15.29 11.68
N PHE A 378 6.09 -15.16 12.07
CA PHE A 378 5.39 -13.87 12.02
C PHE A 378 6.09 -12.73 12.78
N MET A 379 6.85 -13.03 13.82
CA MET A 379 7.59 -12.05 14.62
C MET A 379 8.64 -11.28 13.80
N ILE A 380 9.15 -11.88 12.71
CA ILE A 380 10.12 -11.24 11.81
C ILE A 380 9.57 -9.95 11.21
N ASN A 381 8.23 -9.85 11.10
CA ASN A 381 7.57 -8.67 10.56
C ASN A 381 7.84 -7.39 11.36
N SER A 382 8.14 -7.51 12.64
CA SER A 382 8.56 -6.37 13.46
C SER A 382 9.98 -5.89 13.16
N LEU A 383 10.76 -6.65 12.40
CA LEU A 383 12.13 -6.35 12.04
C LEU A 383 12.32 -5.84 10.62
N LEU A 384 11.32 -5.96 9.75
CA LEU A 384 11.45 -5.67 8.31
C LEU A 384 11.88 -4.22 7.99
N THR A 385 11.62 -3.29 8.89
CA THR A 385 12.06 -1.89 8.76
C THR A 385 13.45 -1.62 9.32
N ILE A 386 13.93 -2.45 10.25
CA ILE A 386 15.13 -2.23 11.04
C ILE A 386 16.29 -3.08 10.53
N VAL A 387 15.99 -4.31 10.10
CA VAL A 387 16.99 -5.27 9.60
C VAL A 387 16.97 -5.27 8.08
N THR A 388 18.07 -4.84 7.49
CA THR A 388 18.19 -4.64 6.02
C THR A 388 18.58 -5.91 5.24
N SER A 389 18.88 -7.00 5.93
CA SER A 389 19.32 -8.26 5.31
C SER A 389 18.19 -9.13 4.74
N PHE A 390 16.93 -8.64 4.75
CA PHE A 390 15.81 -9.34 4.14
C PHE A 390 15.67 -8.97 2.67
N ASP A 391 15.63 -9.97 1.81
CA ASP A 391 15.70 -9.79 0.36
C ASP A 391 14.44 -9.11 -0.22
N ASN A 392 13.25 -9.51 0.25
CA ASN A 392 11.98 -8.93 -0.20
C ASN A 392 11.01 -8.71 0.99
N PRO A 393 11.13 -7.59 1.72
CA PRO A 393 10.21 -7.26 2.80
C PRO A 393 8.74 -7.13 2.37
N CYS A 394 8.46 -6.75 1.12
CA CYS A 394 7.09 -6.65 0.62
C CYS A 394 6.41 -8.03 0.63
N ASP A 395 7.05 -9.05 0.04
CA ASP A 395 6.47 -10.39 -0.03
C ASP A 395 6.54 -11.15 1.30
N MET A 396 7.48 -10.79 2.19
CA MET A 396 7.56 -11.35 3.54
C MET A 396 6.58 -10.74 4.52
N SER A 397 6.02 -9.57 4.22
CA SER A 397 5.16 -8.85 5.14
C SER A 397 3.82 -9.56 5.36
N VAL A 398 3.34 -9.57 6.60
CA VAL A 398 2.02 -10.08 7.00
C VAL A 398 1.32 -9.11 7.94
N MET A 399 0.02 -9.32 8.15
CA MET A 399 -0.73 -8.58 9.16
C MET A 399 -0.24 -8.94 10.56
N MET A 400 -0.13 -7.94 11.44
CA MET A 400 0.28 -8.16 12.84
C MET A 400 -0.92 -8.59 13.68
N ASP A 401 -1.30 -9.85 13.58
CA ASP A 401 -2.55 -10.42 14.13
C ASP A 401 -2.40 -11.07 15.52
N PHE A 402 -1.17 -11.20 16.03
CA PHE A 402 -0.87 -11.80 17.35
C PHE A 402 -1.51 -13.19 17.54
N TRP A 403 -1.63 -13.95 16.46
CA TRP A 403 -2.39 -15.20 16.40
C TRP A 403 -2.13 -16.22 17.53
N PRO A 404 -0.90 -16.40 18.06
CA PRO A 404 -0.69 -17.39 19.11
C PRO A 404 -1.48 -17.08 20.39
N ILE A 405 -1.50 -15.81 20.80
CA ILE A 405 -2.27 -15.34 21.96
C ILE A 405 -3.76 -15.23 21.64
N ALA A 406 -4.10 -14.84 20.41
CA ALA A 406 -5.49 -14.80 19.96
C ALA A 406 -6.16 -16.18 20.05
N LEU A 407 -5.45 -17.28 19.69
CA LEU A 407 -5.96 -18.65 19.83
C LEU A 407 -6.21 -19.04 21.29
N ILE A 408 -5.33 -18.66 22.21
CA ILE A 408 -5.53 -18.92 23.65
C ILE A 408 -6.77 -18.20 24.16
N LEU A 409 -6.94 -16.92 23.78
CA LEU A 409 -8.14 -16.16 24.14
C LEU A 409 -9.41 -16.75 23.52
N LEU A 410 -9.34 -17.19 22.26
CA LEU A 410 -10.44 -17.87 21.59
C LEU A 410 -10.82 -19.18 22.33
N GLY A 411 -9.83 -19.99 22.70
CA GLY A 411 -10.06 -21.22 23.48
C GLY A 411 -10.77 -20.93 24.81
N ILE A 412 -10.36 -19.89 25.54
CA ILE A 412 -11.01 -19.49 26.78
C ILE A 412 -12.43 -19.00 26.51
N TYR A 413 -12.62 -18.16 25.51
CA TYR A 413 -13.91 -17.59 25.14
C TYR A 413 -14.94 -18.68 24.81
N VAL A 414 -14.53 -19.69 24.03
CA VAL A 414 -15.41 -20.77 23.58
C VAL A 414 -15.56 -21.87 24.65
N LEU A 415 -14.44 -22.36 25.22
CA LEU A 415 -14.45 -23.56 26.07
C LEU A 415 -14.76 -23.24 27.54
N LYS A 416 -14.22 -22.12 28.06
CA LYS A 416 -14.36 -21.77 29.47
C LYS A 416 -15.56 -20.88 29.72
N GLU A 417 -15.73 -19.81 28.94
CA GLU A 417 -16.88 -18.92 29.06
C GLU A 417 -18.12 -19.43 28.33
N LYS A 418 -17.97 -20.44 27.48
CA LYS A 418 -19.04 -21.08 26.68
C LYS A 418 -19.87 -20.05 25.88
N LYS A 419 -19.23 -18.96 25.47
CA LYS A 419 -19.90 -17.88 24.71
C LYS A 419 -20.07 -18.32 23.26
N LYS A 420 -21.28 -18.14 22.75
CA LYS A 420 -21.62 -18.39 21.33
C LYS A 420 -21.69 -17.05 20.62
N ASP A 421 -20.83 -16.84 19.64
CA ASP A 421 -20.80 -15.62 18.82
C ASP A 421 -20.81 -16.02 17.34
N ILE A 422 -21.92 -15.72 16.66
CA ILE A 422 -22.13 -16.08 15.25
C ILE A 422 -21.04 -15.47 14.36
N LEU A 423 -20.63 -14.21 14.65
CA LEU A 423 -19.58 -13.56 13.86
C LEU A 423 -18.26 -14.32 13.98
N ILE A 424 -17.86 -14.70 15.19
CA ILE A 424 -16.63 -15.49 15.40
C ILE A 424 -16.74 -16.83 14.68
N THR A 425 -17.90 -17.52 14.78
CA THR A 425 -18.10 -18.82 14.11
C THR A 425 -17.98 -18.70 12.59
N LEU A 426 -18.64 -17.72 11.97
CA LEU A 426 -18.55 -17.48 10.52
C LEU A 426 -17.12 -17.12 10.10
N SER A 427 -16.45 -16.29 10.90
CA SER A 427 -15.06 -15.88 10.64
C SER A 427 -14.10 -17.06 10.72
N LEU A 428 -14.27 -17.96 11.69
CA LEU A 428 -13.44 -19.18 11.82
C LEU A 428 -13.61 -20.13 10.64
N ILE A 429 -14.81 -20.24 10.07
CA ILE A 429 -15.04 -21.03 8.86
C ILE A 429 -14.19 -20.49 7.70
N VAL A 430 -14.17 -19.16 7.50
CA VAL A 430 -13.34 -18.55 6.46
C VAL A 430 -11.85 -18.69 6.76
N VAL A 431 -11.44 -18.52 8.02
CA VAL A 431 -10.04 -18.78 8.44
C VAL A 431 -9.63 -20.20 8.07
N LEU A 432 -10.47 -21.20 8.36
CA LEU A 432 -10.18 -22.60 8.02
C LEU A 432 -10.10 -22.83 6.51
N ILE A 433 -11.02 -22.24 5.72
CA ILE A 433 -11.01 -22.36 4.25
C ILE A 433 -9.71 -21.76 3.67
N LEU A 434 -9.35 -20.54 4.06
CA LEU A 434 -8.16 -19.87 3.53
C LEU A 434 -6.87 -20.60 3.96
N ASN A 435 -6.80 -21.08 5.21
CA ASN A 435 -5.65 -21.86 5.68
C ASN A 435 -5.57 -23.23 5.00
N ALA A 436 -6.68 -23.91 4.79
CA ALA A 436 -6.70 -25.18 4.07
C ALA A 436 -6.20 -25.01 2.63
N TYR A 437 -6.66 -23.98 1.94
CA TYR A 437 -6.17 -23.67 0.61
C TYR A 437 -4.67 -23.31 0.61
N TYR A 438 -4.22 -22.50 1.56
CA TYR A 438 -2.82 -22.11 1.70
C TYR A 438 -1.90 -23.31 1.93
N LEU A 439 -2.26 -24.24 2.84
CA LEU A 439 -1.40 -25.34 3.25
C LEU A 439 -1.46 -26.55 2.31
N PHE A 440 -2.63 -26.84 1.76
CA PHE A 440 -2.87 -28.08 1.02
C PHE A 440 -3.15 -27.84 -0.47
N SER A 441 -3.39 -26.58 -0.89
CA SER A 441 -3.94 -26.26 -2.20
C SER A 441 -5.36 -26.87 -2.39
N ALA A 442 -5.87 -26.85 -3.60
CA ALA A 442 -7.16 -27.48 -3.92
C ALA A 442 -7.11 -28.07 -5.33
N PRO A 443 -7.96 -29.07 -5.65
CA PRO A 443 -8.16 -29.51 -7.01
C PRO A 443 -8.50 -28.32 -7.93
N GLU A 444 -8.00 -28.33 -9.15
CA GLU A 444 -8.09 -27.21 -10.09
C GLU A 444 -9.52 -26.69 -10.29
N TRP A 445 -10.50 -27.61 -10.43
CA TRP A 445 -11.90 -27.23 -10.58
C TRP A 445 -12.44 -26.45 -9.38
N LEU A 446 -12.07 -26.84 -8.15
CA LEU A 446 -12.50 -26.17 -6.91
C LEU A 446 -11.80 -24.81 -6.76
N ALA A 447 -10.50 -24.76 -7.08
CA ALA A 447 -9.72 -23.53 -7.07
C ALA A 447 -10.26 -22.51 -8.09
N LYS A 448 -10.74 -22.97 -9.25
CA LYS A 448 -11.38 -22.11 -10.26
C LYS A 448 -12.75 -21.59 -9.81
N ILE A 449 -13.63 -22.46 -9.30
CA ILE A 449 -14.98 -22.07 -8.83
C ILE A 449 -14.87 -21.11 -7.64
N SER A 450 -13.96 -21.36 -6.70
CA SER A 450 -13.73 -20.50 -5.54
C SER A 450 -12.95 -19.21 -5.89
N LEU A 451 -12.48 -19.06 -7.12
CA LEU A 451 -11.61 -18.00 -7.62
C LEU A 451 -10.23 -17.93 -6.91
N LEU A 452 -9.94 -18.79 -5.96
CA LEU A 452 -8.68 -18.80 -5.22
C LEU A 452 -7.47 -19.08 -6.13
N SER A 453 -7.67 -19.78 -7.26
CA SER A 453 -6.63 -19.95 -8.30
C SER A 453 -6.15 -18.65 -8.95
N ARG A 454 -6.86 -17.53 -8.74
CA ARG A 454 -6.47 -16.20 -9.21
C ARG A 454 -5.63 -15.42 -8.20
N SER A 455 -5.44 -15.97 -7.00
CA SER A 455 -4.64 -15.38 -5.94
C SER A 455 -3.45 -16.27 -5.60
N TRP A 456 -2.25 -15.69 -5.66
CA TRP A 456 -1.07 -16.40 -5.19
C TRP A 456 -1.20 -16.69 -3.69
N TYR A 457 -0.82 -17.90 -3.27
CA TYR A 457 -0.93 -18.31 -1.87
C TYR A 457 -0.28 -17.32 -0.89
N GLY A 458 0.82 -16.68 -1.29
CA GLY A 458 1.47 -15.65 -0.51
C GLY A 458 0.55 -14.45 -0.22
N ARG A 459 -0.28 -14.01 -1.19
CA ARG A 459 -1.25 -12.92 -0.98
C ARG A 459 -2.35 -13.31 -0.01
N ILE A 460 -2.82 -14.56 -0.09
CA ILE A 460 -3.81 -15.10 0.87
C ILE A 460 -3.24 -15.03 2.28
N TYR A 461 -2.01 -15.52 2.46
CA TYR A 461 -1.33 -15.51 3.76
C TYR A 461 -1.09 -14.09 4.29
N GLN A 462 -0.64 -13.19 3.45
CA GLN A 462 -0.34 -11.81 3.83
C GLN A 462 -1.54 -11.08 4.43
N ILE A 463 -2.76 -11.34 3.93
CA ILE A 463 -3.95 -10.56 4.29
C ILE A 463 -4.92 -11.30 5.23
N PHE A 464 -4.92 -12.65 5.30
CA PHE A 464 -5.91 -13.32 6.15
C PHE A 464 -5.78 -12.96 7.63
N GLY A 465 -4.60 -12.54 8.08
CA GLY A 465 -4.38 -12.00 9.42
C GLY A 465 -5.26 -10.80 9.77
N LEU A 466 -5.80 -10.08 8.77
CA LEU A 466 -6.80 -9.03 8.99
C LEU A 466 -8.08 -9.61 9.65
N LEU A 467 -8.52 -10.78 9.20
CA LEU A 467 -9.66 -11.47 9.82
C LEU A 467 -9.35 -11.91 11.26
N ASN A 468 -8.12 -12.38 11.51
CA ASN A 468 -7.67 -12.72 12.86
C ASN A 468 -7.65 -11.49 13.78
N ILE A 469 -7.24 -10.31 13.29
CA ILE A 469 -7.31 -9.05 14.04
C ILE A 469 -8.78 -8.76 14.41
N PHE A 470 -9.70 -8.85 13.50
CA PHE A 470 -11.12 -8.62 13.80
C PHE A 470 -11.66 -9.61 14.84
N ILE A 471 -11.32 -10.90 14.73
CA ILE A 471 -11.67 -11.92 15.73
C ILE A 471 -11.09 -11.57 17.10
N LEU A 472 -9.81 -11.23 17.17
CA LEU A 472 -9.14 -10.85 18.42
C LEU A 472 -9.84 -9.65 19.10
N PHE A 473 -10.11 -8.58 18.36
CA PHE A 473 -10.75 -7.40 18.91
C PHE A 473 -12.22 -7.65 19.29
N ARG A 474 -12.92 -8.54 18.56
CA ARG A 474 -14.25 -9.00 18.93
C ARG A 474 -14.22 -9.78 20.25
N ILE A 475 -13.28 -10.71 20.42
CA ILE A 475 -13.08 -11.45 21.67
C ILE A 475 -12.77 -10.49 22.82
N LEU A 476 -11.79 -9.59 22.66
CA LEU A 476 -11.39 -8.62 23.67
C LEU A 476 -12.57 -7.72 24.11
N SER A 477 -13.52 -7.43 23.23
CA SER A 477 -14.69 -6.63 23.57
C SER A 477 -15.72 -7.37 24.44
N ASN A 478 -15.71 -8.71 24.40
CA ASN A 478 -16.75 -9.54 24.99
C ASN A 478 -16.24 -10.49 26.09
N ILE A 479 -14.91 -10.67 26.20
CA ILE A 479 -14.31 -11.57 27.19
C ILE A 479 -14.40 -10.96 28.61
N GLU A 480 -14.82 -11.77 29.56
CA GLU A 480 -14.92 -11.41 30.98
C GLU A 480 -13.81 -12.05 31.82
N TYR A 481 -13.17 -13.11 31.31
CA TYR A 481 -12.15 -13.82 32.02
C TYR A 481 -10.96 -12.94 32.38
N LYS A 482 -10.56 -13.01 33.66
CA LYS A 482 -9.45 -12.24 34.23
C LYS A 482 -8.29 -13.17 34.54
N PHE A 483 -7.20 -13.03 33.81
CA PHE A 483 -5.98 -13.78 34.08
C PHE A 483 -5.31 -13.32 35.38
N LYS A 484 -4.90 -14.26 36.25
CA LYS A 484 -3.97 -13.95 37.34
C LYS A 484 -2.64 -13.46 36.76
N LYS A 485 -1.97 -12.52 37.42
CA LYS A 485 -0.69 -11.94 36.95
C LYS A 485 0.35 -13.01 36.64
N SER A 486 0.52 -13.99 37.53
CA SER A 486 1.47 -15.09 37.38
C SER A 486 1.20 -15.95 36.16
N TRP A 487 -0.06 -16.33 35.91
CA TRP A 487 -0.43 -17.11 34.75
C TRP A 487 -0.31 -16.33 33.43
N ALA A 488 -0.70 -15.06 33.41
CA ALA A 488 -0.52 -14.21 32.24
C ALA A 488 0.97 -14.06 31.90
N LEU A 489 1.82 -13.87 32.90
CA LEU A 489 3.28 -13.76 32.72
C LEU A 489 3.88 -15.08 32.22
N LEU A 490 3.52 -16.20 32.85
CA LEU A 490 4.03 -17.52 32.48
C LEU A 490 3.66 -17.88 31.03
N ILE A 491 2.40 -17.71 30.67
CA ILE A 491 1.91 -17.98 29.30
C ILE A 491 2.65 -17.09 28.30
N SER A 492 2.80 -15.80 28.60
CA SER A 492 3.48 -14.85 27.71
C SER A 492 4.95 -15.21 27.48
N ILE A 493 5.66 -15.63 28.53
CA ILE A 493 7.06 -16.07 28.48
C ILE A 493 7.16 -17.35 27.64
N ILE A 494 6.32 -18.34 27.91
CA ILE A 494 6.38 -19.62 27.20
C ILE A 494 6.06 -19.42 25.70
N VAL A 495 4.96 -18.73 25.38
CA VAL A 495 4.55 -18.53 23.99
C VAL A 495 5.55 -17.67 23.23
N SER A 496 6.01 -16.57 23.82
CA SER A 496 7.05 -15.74 23.20
C SER A 496 8.37 -16.50 23.01
N GLY A 497 8.79 -17.27 24.01
CA GLY A 497 10.00 -18.09 23.95
C GLY A 497 9.94 -19.12 22.82
N LEU A 498 8.84 -19.87 22.71
CA LEU A 498 8.65 -20.85 21.64
C LEU A 498 8.66 -20.18 20.25
N CYS A 499 7.93 -19.08 20.08
CA CYS A 499 7.91 -18.36 18.81
C CYS A 499 9.28 -17.83 18.42
N VAL A 500 10.03 -17.26 19.37
CA VAL A 500 11.39 -16.73 19.12
C VAL A 500 12.38 -17.85 18.80
N LEU A 501 12.34 -18.95 19.52
CA LEU A 501 13.21 -20.11 19.23
C LEU A 501 12.99 -20.64 17.82
N ILE A 502 11.75 -20.77 17.39
CA ILE A 502 11.41 -21.23 16.06
C ILE A 502 11.82 -20.16 15.00
N THR A 503 11.54 -18.89 15.25
CA THR A 503 11.95 -17.80 14.37
C THR A 503 13.49 -17.77 14.23
N LYS A 504 14.22 -17.90 15.33
CA LYS A 504 15.69 -17.96 15.32
C LYS A 504 16.22 -19.20 14.57
N TYR A 505 15.58 -20.35 14.70
CA TYR A 505 15.95 -21.56 13.98
C TYR A 505 15.87 -21.37 12.46
N TYR A 506 14.75 -20.82 11.95
CA TYR A 506 14.57 -20.63 10.51
C TYR A 506 15.33 -19.45 9.91
N TYR A 507 15.58 -18.41 10.70
CA TYR A 507 16.31 -17.21 10.26
C TYR A 507 17.65 -17.04 10.97
N ALA A 508 18.35 -18.17 11.19
CA ALA A 508 19.57 -18.23 12.02
C ALA A 508 20.65 -17.23 11.59
N THR A 509 20.84 -17.05 10.27
CA THR A 509 21.84 -16.16 9.68
C THR A 509 21.46 -14.67 9.76
N LYS A 510 20.16 -14.36 9.85
CA LYS A 510 19.64 -12.99 9.83
C LYS A 510 19.31 -12.44 11.22
N ILE A 511 19.13 -13.31 12.22
CA ILE A 511 18.74 -12.93 13.58
C ILE A 511 19.86 -13.31 14.57
N SER A 512 20.54 -12.31 15.13
CA SER A 512 21.53 -12.52 16.22
C SER A 512 20.81 -12.92 17.53
N ILE A 513 21.58 -13.41 18.50
CA ILE A 513 21.06 -13.72 19.85
C ILE A 513 20.51 -12.47 20.54
N ILE A 514 21.13 -11.32 20.31
CA ILE A 514 20.68 -10.03 20.88
C ILE A 514 19.30 -9.66 20.30
N ILE A 515 19.14 -9.76 18.98
CA ILE A 515 17.85 -9.50 18.31
C ILE A 515 16.80 -10.49 18.80
N ALA A 516 17.12 -11.77 18.92
CA ALA A 516 16.22 -12.79 19.46
C ALA A 516 15.80 -12.48 20.91
N GLY A 517 16.71 -12.04 21.76
CA GLY A 517 16.43 -11.60 23.13
C GLY A 517 15.52 -10.37 23.18
N ALA A 518 15.74 -9.40 22.30
CA ALA A 518 14.87 -8.22 22.17
C ALA A 518 13.46 -8.59 21.70
N LEU A 519 13.34 -9.44 20.68
CA LEU A 519 12.04 -9.98 20.22
C LEU A 519 11.31 -10.69 21.35
N PHE A 520 12.01 -11.56 22.08
CA PHE A 520 11.43 -12.26 23.22
C PHE A 520 10.83 -11.30 24.25
N ALA A 521 11.59 -10.30 24.68
CA ALA A 521 11.16 -9.33 25.69
C ALA A 521 9.95 -8.50 25.20
N VAL A 522 10.00 -8.01 23.96
CA VAL A 522 8.94 -7.20 23.37
C VAL A 522 7.64 -8.00 23.21
N PHE A 523 7.71 -9.21 22.65
CA PHE A 523 6.50 -10.03 22.46
C PHE A 523 5.99 -10.62 23.76
N ALA A 524 6.84 -10.94 24.74
CA ALA A 524 6.38 -11.33 26.07
C ALA A 524 5.58 -10.18 26.74
N LEU A 525 6.03 -8.94 26.60
CA LEU A 525 5.31 -7.76 27.10
C LEU A 525 3.96 -7.58 26.35
N ILE A 526 3.95 -7.67 25.03
CA ILE A 526 2.73 -7.53 24.22
C ILE A 526 1.72 -8.61 24.58
N PHE A 527 2.13 -9.87 24.64
CA PHE A 527 1.27 -10.99 24.97
C PHE A 527 0.72 -10.87 26.40
N TYR A 528 1.56 -10.43 27.34
CA TYR A 528 1.10 -10.12 28.69
C TYR A 528 0.04 -9.01 28.71
N CYS A 529 0.25 -7.94 27.94
CA CYS A 529 -0.72 -6.85 27.85
C CYS A 529 -2.05 -7.30 27.24
N ILE A 530 -2.02 -8.15 26.20
CA ILE A 530 -3.24 -8.69 25.57
C ILE A 530 -4.00 -9.57 26.59
N LEU A 531 -3.33 -10.50 27.27
CA LEU A 531 -3.94 -11.38 28.27
C LEU A 531 -4.50 -10.58 29.47
N ARG A 532 -3.87 -9.47 29.82
CA ARG A 532 -4.27 -8.60 30.93
C ARG A 532 -5.18 -7.42 30.52
N TYR A 533 -5.70 -7.43 29.29
CA TYR A 533 -6.55 -6.34 28.79
C TYR A 533 -7.71 -6.01 29.72
N THR A 534 -8.44 -7.01 30.22
CA THR A 534 -9.59 -6.85 31.12
C THR A 534 -9.23 -6.11 32.42
N GLU A 535 -8.01 -6.25 32.90
CA GLU A 535 -7.51 -5.69 34.14
C GLU A 535 -6.77 -4.35 33.96
N ASN A 536 -6.04 -4.20 32.84
CA ASN A 536 -5.21 -3.02 32.59
C ASN A 536 -5.33 -2.51 31.15
N LYS A 537 -6.49 -1.91 30.86
CA LYS A 537 -6.79 -1.36 29.53
C LYS A 537 -5.83 -0.25 29.09
N LYS A 538 -5.28 0.54 30.05
CA LYS A 538 -4.34 1.63 29.72
C LYS A 538 -3.01 1.08 29.22
N MET A 539 -2.42 0.11 29.94
CA MET A 539 -1.15 -0.49 29.55
C MET A 539 -1.24 -1.16 28.18
N PHE A 540 -2.30 -1.96 27.96
CA PHE A 540 -2.57 -2.54 26.65
C PHE A 540 -2.59 -1.48 25.55
N THR A 541 -3.34 -0.40 25.74
CA THR A 541 -3.47 0.68 24.74
C THR A 541 -2.12 1.27 24.38
N TRP A 542 -1.33 1.69 25.35
CA TRP A 542 -0.06 2.35 25.09
C TRP A 542 1.00 1.41 24.50
N VAL A 543 1.12 0.19 25.01
CA VAL A 543 2.08 -0.78 24.50
C VAL A 543 1.77 -1.13 23.05
N MET A 544 0.49 -1.37 22.72
CA MET A 544 0.09 -1.68 21.36
C MET A 544 0.35 -0.52 20.39
N ILE A 545 -0.03 0.72 20.77
CA ILE A 545 0.18 1.90 19.93
C ILE A 545 1.67 2.15 19.68
N ILE A 546 2.49 2.15 20.74
CA ILE A 546 3.94 2.40 20.62
C ILE A 546 4.59 1.32 19.74
N PHE A 547 4.26 0.04 19.98
CA PHE A 547 4.77 -1.06 19.18
C PHE A 547 4.44 -0.90 17.69
N MET A 548 3.19 -0.62 17.37
CA MET A 548 2.75 -0.47 15.98
C MET A 548 3.39 0.76 15.30
N ILE A 549 3.57 1.86 16.02
CA ILE A 549 4.30 3.03 15.50
C ILE A 549 5.74 2.63 15.14
N ILE A 550 6.43 1.91 16.03
CA ILE A 550 7.83 1.49 15.79
C ILE A 550 7.94 0.62 14.55
N ILE A 551 7.04 -0.32 14.33
CA ILE A 551 7.18 -1.28 13.22
C ILE A 551 6.60 -0.80 11.89
N GLY A 552 5.66 0.18 11.90
CA GLY A 552 4.89 0.54 10.70
C GLY A 552 5.04 2.00 10.22
N SER A 553 5.42 2.96 11.08
CA SER A 553 5.32 4.38 10.72
C SER A 553 6.31 4.86 9.66
N LEU A 554 7.48 4.24 9.55
CA LEU A 554 8.56 4.62 8.62
C LEU A 554 8.90 3.50 7.62
N VAL A 555 7.98 2.61 7.33
CA VAL A 555 8.07 1.72 6.16
C VAL A 555 8.08 2.58 4.89
N ASN A 556 7.17 3.56 4.83
CA ASN A 556 7.16 4.60 3.82
C ASN A 556 7.86 5.84 4.35
N PRO A 557 8.66 6.57 3.55
CA PRO A 557 9.25 7.83 3.97
C PRO A 557 8.16 8.87 4.22
N VAL A 558 8.48 9.90 4.99
CA VAL A 558 7.72 11.15 5.02
C VAL A 558 8.49 12.17 4.21
N ARG A 559 7.92 12.64 3.13
CA ARG A 559 8.55 13.61 2.23
C ARG A 559 7.62 14.76 1.88
N SER A 560 8.19 15.88 1.44
CA SER A 560 7.48 17.03 0.93
C SER A 560 7.84 17.31 -0.53
N GLY A 561 6.81 17.51 -1.36
CA GLY A 561 6.97 17.91 -2.76
C GLY A 561 7.53 16.85 -3.71
N ILE A 562 7.75 17.26 -4.96
CA ILE A 562 8.27 16.45 -6.08
C ILE A 562 9.42 17.17 -6.83
N ASN A 563 10.25 17.89 -6.10
CA ASN A 563 11.37 18.68 -6.68
C ASN A 563 12.35 17.84 -7.51
N LEU A 564 12.55 16.56 -7.18
CA LEU A 564 13.35 15.65 -7.99
C LEU A 564 12.79 15.47 -9.42
N VAL A 565 11.48 15.65 -9.59
CA VAL A 565 10.82 15.58 -10.90
C VAL A 565 10.91 16.93 -11.61
N ASN A 566 10.51 18.00 -10.93
CA ASN A 566 10.39 19.34 -11.53
C ASN A 566 11.70 19.93 -12.02
N ASP A 567 12.78 19.61 -11.31
CA ASP A 567 14.10 20.18 -11.61
C ASP A 567 15.04 19.15 -12.28
N ASP A 568 14.57 18.01 -12.77
CA ASP A 568 15.41 16.98 -13.40
C ASP A 568 15.94 17.45 -14.76
N PRO A 569 17.29 17.46 -15.00
CA PRO A 569 17.85 17.95 -16.24
C PRO A 569 17.44 17.14 -17.47
N LEU A 570 17.35 15.80 -17.35
CA LEU A 570 16.93 14.92 -18.45
C LEU A 570 15.48 15.18 -18.83
N LEU A 571 14.57 15.25 -17.82
CA LEU A 571 13.16 15.56 -18.06
C LEU A 571 12.97 16.92 -18.72
N ASN A 572 13.68 17.95 -18.23
CA ASN A 572 13.62 19.30 -18.80
C ASN A 572 14.15 19.33 -20.24
N ALA A 573 15.20 18.56 -20.55
CA ALA A 573 15.71 18.44 -21.91
C ALA A 573 14.72 17.71 -22.84
N ILE A 574 14.13 16.60 -22.39
CA ILE A 574 13.10 15.88 -23.14
C ILE A 574 11.90 16.78 -23.42
N GLU A 575 11.39 17.47 -22.38
CA GLU A 575 10.26 18.41 -22.50
C GLU A 575 10.55 19.52 -23.54
N LYS A 576 11.72 20.15 -23.43
CA LYS A 576 12.11 21.22 -24.35
C LYS A 576 12.17 20.74 -25.80
N ILE A 577 12.86 19.61 -26.04
CA ILE A 577 13.04 19.05 -27.40
C ILE A 577 11.68 18.60 -27.96
N ASN A 578 10.84 17.95 -27.12
CA ASN A 578 9.53 17.48 -27.56
C ASN A 578 8.56 18.63 -27.86
N ASN A 579 8.67 19.77 -27.16
CA ASN A 579 7.88 20.97 -27.42
C ASN A 579 8.33 21.69 -28.71
N GLU A 580 9.61 21.61 -29.06
CA GLU A 580 10.12 22.13 -30.34
C GLU A 580 9.64 21.27 -31.51
N GLN A 581 9.74 19.96 -31.38
CA GLN A 581 9.29 18.99 -32.37
C GLN A 581 8.86 17.70 -31.70
N GLU A 582 7.54 17.42 -31.72
CA GLU A 582 7.02 16.15 -31.22
C GLU A 582 7.60 14.95 -31.97
N GLY A 583 7.87 13.86 -31.24
CA GLY A 583 8.38 12.62 -31.81
C GLY A 583 8.15 11.41 -30.92
N LEU A 584 8.50 10.23 -31.42
CA LEU A 584 8.53 8.99 -30.67
C LEU A 584 9.95 8.78 -30.09
N TRP A 585 10.02 8.61 -28.79
CA TRP A 585 11.25 8.45 -28.03
C TRP A 585 11.53 6.98 -27.73
N SER A 586 12.79 6.59 -27.80
CA SER A 586 13.26 5.28 -27.34
C SER A 586 14.45 5.44 -26.40
N LEU A 587 14.41 4.74 -25.27
CA LEU A 587 15.48 4.71 -24.29
C LEU A 587 16.28 3.43 -24.48
N ILE A 588 17.52 3.56 -24.91
CA ILE A 588 18.37 2.44 -25.33
C ILE A 588 19.32 2.07 -24.19
N GLU A 589 19.34 0.77 -23.82
CA GLU A 589 20.15 0.22 -22.73
C GLU A 589 19.92 0.94 -21.38
N ILE A 590 18.69 1.36 -21.18
CA ILE A 590 18.21 2.08 -20.00
C ILE A 590 17.07 1.28 -19.39
N GLY A 591 16.98 1.29 -18.06
CA GLY A 591 16.01 0.54 -17.27
C GLY A 591 14.94 1.40 -16.62
N LEU A 592 14.48 0.97 -15.45
CA LEU A 592 13.56 1.70 -14.59
C LEU A 592 14.34 2.64 -13.65
N PRO A 593 13.81 3.84 -13.36
CA PRO A 593 12.51 4.40 -13.76
C PRO A 593 12.51 5.11 -15.12
N GLU A 594 13.66 5.29 -15.74
CA GLU A 594 13.90 6.21 -16.86
C GLU A 594 13.02 5.90 -18.06
N ILE A 595 12.74 4.62 -18.37
CA ILE A 595 11.85 4.25 -19.48
C ILE A 595 10.44 4.83 -19.36
N ASN A 596 10.01 5.21 -18.14
CA ASN A 596 8.70 5.81 -17.88
C ASN A 596 8.75 7.35 -17.79
N LEU A 597 9.95 7.96 -17.80
CA LEU A 597 10.12 9.39 -17.60
C LEU A 597 9.63 10.24 -18.77
N PRO A 598 9.81 9.89 -20.07
CA PRO A 598 9.30 10.72 -21.16
C PRO A 598 7.78 10.97 -21.05
N ASN A 599 7.02 9.98 -20.58
CA ASN A 599 5.59 10.14 -20.35
C ASN A 599 5.28 11.22 -19.29
N VAL A 600 6.15 11.43 -18.30
CA VAL A 600 5.95 12.45 -17.24
C VAL A 600 5.85 13.85 -17.83
N VAL A 601 6.62 14.14 -18.87
CA VAL A 601 6.65 15.42 -19.59
C VAL A 601 5.83 15.40 -20.89
N GLY A 602 4.99 14.41 -21.09
CA GLY A 602 4.09 14.33 -22.23
C GLY A 602 4.70 13.82 -23.54
N ALA A 603 5.95 13.33 -23.51
CA ALA A 603 6.60 12.78 -24.69
C ALA A 603 6.17 11.31 -24.95
N ARG A 604 5.99 10.96 -26.23
CA ARG A 604 5.61 9.60 -26.63
C ARG A 604 6.77 8.64 -26.52
N THR A 605 6.60 7.48 -25.93
CA THR A 605 7.68 6.50 -25.76
C THR A 605 7.36 5.17 -26.43
N LEU A 606 8.38 4.57 -27.09
CA LEU A 606 8.31 3.23 -27.65
C LEU A 606 8.35 2.20 -26.52
N ASN A 607 9.35 2.28 -25.66
CA ASN A 607 9.56 1.40 -24.53
C ASN A 607 9.21 2.09 -23.21
N SER A 608 8.31 1.46 -22.48
CA SER A 608 7.83 1.88 -21.16
C SER A 608 7.35 0.65 -20.40
N THR A 609 6.83 0.81 -19.21
CA THR A 609 6.07 -0.25 -18.57
C THR A 609 4.72 -0.40 -19.27
N SER A 610 4.53 -1.52 -19.96
CA SER A 610 3.27 -1.88 -20.62
C SER A 610 2.45 -2.79 -19.73
N VAL A 611 1.38 -2.25 -19.10
CA VAL A 611 0.49 -3.04 -18.22
C VAL A 611 -0.33 -4.05 -19.04
N TYR A 612 -0.56 -3.76 -20.30
CA TYR A 612 -1.05 -4.70 -21.30
C TYR A 612 -0.32 -4.49 -22.64
N PRO A 613 -0.09 -5.55 -23.42
CA PRO A 613 0.77 -5.48 -24.60
C PRO A 613 0.19 -4.63 -25.73
N ASN A 614 1.08 -4.14 -26.61
CA ASN A 614 0.72 -3.62 -27.91
C ASN A 614 1.12 -4.66 -28.97
N LEU A 615 0.23 -5.63 -29.24
CA LEU A 615 0.52 -6.71 -30.17
C LEU A 615 0.73 -6.20 -31.61
N GLU A 616 -0.04 -5.20 -32.03
CA GLU A 616 0.07 -4.61 -33.37
C GLU A 616 1.43 -3.95 -33.61
N LEU A 617 1.97 -3.27 -32.59
CA LEU A 617 3.28 -2.64 -32.67
C LEU A 617 4.38 -3.68 -32.90
N TRP A 618 4.40 -4.73 -32.08
CA TRP A 618 5.48 -5.71 -32.12
C TRP A 618 5.39 -6.64 -33.31
N LYS A 619 4.20 -6.90 -33.86
CA LYS A 619 4.03 -7.67 -35.11
C LYS A 619 4.64 -7.02 -36.33
N LYS A 620 4.92 -5.72 -36.32
CA LYS A 620 5.63 -5.05 -37.42
C LYS A 620 7.05 -5.61 -37.58
N ILE A 621 7.72 -5.89 -36.46
CA ILE A 621 9.12 -6.37 -36.45
C ILE A 621 9.22 -7.89 -36.18
N ASP A 622 8.17 -8.54 -35.68
CA ASP A 622 8.04 -10.00 -35.55
C ASP A 622 7.05 -10.56 -36.58
N LYS A 623 7.40 -10.48 -37.87
CA LYS A 623 6.52 -10.84 -38.98
C LYS A 623 6.06 -12.31 -38.97
N ASN A 624 6.83 -13.18 -38.32
CA ASN A 624 6.55 -14.62 -38.22
C ASN A 624 5.82 -15.01 -36.92
N ASN A 625 5.50 -14.06 -36.05
CA ASN A 625 4.91 -14.27 -34.73
C ASN A 625 5.71 -15.26 -33.84
N GLN A 626 7.03 -15.29 -33.95
CA GLN A 626 7.90 -16.22 -33.22
C GLN A 626 7.97 -15.87 -31.72
N TYR A 627 7.79 -14.58 -31.39
CA TYR A 627 7.99 -14.06 -30.03
C TYR A 627 6.70 -13.60 -29.36
N GLU A 628 5.52 -13.94 -29.93
CA GLU A 628 4.23 -13.46 -29.38
C GLU A 628 4.04 -13.83 -27.90
N GLU A 629 4.43 -15.03 -27.47
CA GLU A 629 4.34 -15.44 -26.06
C GLU A 629 5.26 -14.61 -25.15
N ILE A 630 6.35 -14.04 -25.69
CA ILE A 630 7.26 -13.20 -24.92
C ILE A 630 6.67 -11.81 -24.74
N TYR A 631 6.18 -11.16 -25.80
CA TYR A 631 5.67 -9.78 -25.68
C TYR A 631 4.18 -9.69 -25.35
N ASN A 632 3.42 -10.79 -25.42
CA ASN A 632 2.00 -10.79 -25.00
C ASN A 632 1.86 -10.87 -23.48
N ARG A 633 2.33 -9.84 -22.76
CA ARG A 633 2.29 -9.78 -21.30
C ARG A 633 2.33 -8.37 -20.72
N TYR A 634 2.05 -8.27 -19.44
CA TYR A 634 2.56 -7.17 -18.63
C TYR A 634 4.09 -7.21 -18.66
N ALA A 635 4.75 -6.13 -19.05
CA ALA A 635 6.20 -6.08 -19.03
C ALA A 635 6.81 -4.67 -18.91
N HIS A 636 7.95 -4.61 -18.23
CA HIS A 636 8.93 -3.53 -18.38
C HIS A 636 9.74 -3.83 -19.63
N ILE A 637 9.71 -2.92 -20.62
CA ILE A 637 10.29 -3.14 -21.94
C ILE A 637 11.66 -2.47 -22.02
N PHE A 638 12.73 -3.25 -22.08
CA PHE A 638 14.10 -2.77 -22.28
C PHE A 638 14.50 -2.97 -23.74
N ILE A 639 15.21 -2.01 -24.30
CA ILE A 639 15.68 -2.05 -25.68
C ILE A 639 17.20 -2.02 -25.70
N THR A 640 17.79 -2.93 -26.45
CA THR A 640 19.21 -2.95 -26.83
C THR A 640 19.30 -2.83 -28.35
N LEU A 641 20.08 -1.88 -28.82
CA LEU A 641 20.24 -1.65 -30.26
C LEU A 641 21.32 -2.58 -30.81
N VAL A 642 21.02 -3.23 -31.92
CA VAL A 642 21.95 -4.14 -32.63
C VAL A 642 22.11 -3.70 -34.07
N PRO A 643 23.27 -4.00 -34.70
CA PRO A 643 23.51 -3.74 -36.13
C PRO A 643 22.48 -4.43 -37.04
N ASN A 644 22.31 -3.93 -38.27
CA ASN A 644 21.35 -4.51 -39.23
C ASN A 644 21.73 -5.92 -39.74
N GLU A 645 22.97 -6.31 -39.54
CA GLU A 645 23.47 -7.66 -39.84
C GLU A 645 22.96 -8.72 -38.85
N GLU A 646 22.52 -8.29 -37.66
CA GLU A 646 21.93 -9.17 -36.66
C GLU A 646 20.40 -9.27 -36.86
N GLU A 647 19.74 -10.21 -36.20
CA GLU A 647 18.31 -10.35 -36.24
C GLU A 647 17.66 -9.69 -35.02
N THR A 648 16.52 -9.00 -35.23
CA THR A 648 15.69 -8.54 -34.13
C THR A 648 15.12 -9.74 -33.37
N LYS A 649 15.31 -9.76 -32.04
CA LYS A 649 14.81 -10.83 -31.17
C LYS A 649 14.33 -10.32 -29.83
N PHE A 650 13.39 -11.06 -29.27
CA PHE A 650 12.81 -10.77 -27.96
C PHE A 650 13.28 -11.80 -26.94
N GLU A 651 13.68 -11.35 -25.77
CA GLU A 651 14.15 -12.19 -24.68
C GLU A 651 13.33 -11.94 -23.44
N LEU A 652 12.94 -13.03 -22.75
CA LEU A 652 12.25 -12.97 -21.47
C LEU A 652 13.28 -13.03 -20.34
N LEU A 653 13.52 -11.90 -19.67
CA LEU A 653 14.46 -11.83 -18.55
C LEU A 653 13.82 -12.23 -17.21
N ALA A 654 12.55 -11.87 -17.02
CA ALA A 654 11.74 -12.21 -15.86
C ALA A 654 10.26 -12.29 -16.30
N PRO A 655 9.36 -12.85 -15.51
CA PRO A 655 7.94 -12.94 -15.89
C PRO A 655 7.31 -11.63 -16.36
N ASP A 656 7.84 -10.50 -15.90
CA ASP A 656 7.38 -9.13 -16.15
C ASP A 656 8.46 -8.21 -16.74
N VAL A 657 9.56 -8.78 -17.25
CA VAL A 657 10.67 -8.03 -17.87
C VAL A 657 11.06 -8.65 -19.20
N ILE A 658 10.96 -7.88 -20.27
CA ILE A 658 11.43 -8.29 -21.59
C ILE A 658 12.55 -7.37 -22.07
N ARG A 659 13.49 -7.94 -22.82
CA ARG A 659 14.51 -7.21 -23.58
C ARG A 659 14.28 -7.44 -25.05
N ILE A 660 14.35 -6.38 -25.83
CA ILE A 660 14.25 -6.42 -27.27
C ILE A 660 15.60 -6.00 -27.84
N PHE A 661 16.28 -6.92 -28.54
CA PHE A 661 17.43 -6.61 -29.35
C PHE A 661 16.88 -6.18 -30.71
N ILE A 662 16.93 -4.89 -31.01
CA ILE A 662 16.28 -4.29 -32.16
C ILE A 662 17.33 -3.77 -33.16
N ARG A 663 17.14 -4.06 -34.44
CA ARG A 663 17.96 -3.52 -35.51
C ARG A 663 17.69 -2.02 -35.71
N TYR A 664 18.66 -1.34 -36.28
CA TYR A 664 18.51 0.07 -36.64
C TYR A 664 17.31 0.32 -37.59
N ASP A 665 17.15 -0.52 -38.63
CA ASP A 665 16.05 -0.38 -39.58
C ASP A 665 14.69 -0.63 -38.94
N ASP A 666 14.59 -1.61 -38.06
CA ASP A 666 13.33 -1.91 -37.37
C ASP A 666 12.96 -0.76 -36.39
N LEU A 667 13.96 -0.14 -35.75
CA LEU A 667 13.71 1.03 -34.91
C LEU A 667 13.13 2.22 -35.72
N LYS A 668 13.64 2.38 -36.96
CA LYS A 668 13.17 3.37 -37.92
C LYS A 668 11.77 3.01 -38.46
N GLU A 669 11.51 1.73 -38.75
CA GLU A 669 10.21 1.21 -39.20
C GLU A 669 9.12 1.46 -38.11
N LEU A 670 9.50 1.37 -36.84
CA LEU A 670 8.61 1.72 -35.71
C LEU A 670 8.38 3.22 -35.54
N GLY A 671 9.08 4.08 -36.30
CA GLY A 671 8.88 5.52 -36.33
C GLY A 671 9.55 6.28 -35.18
N VAL A 672 10.63 5.74 -34.61
CA VAL A 672 11.38 6.41 -33.55
C VAL A 672 12.13 7.63 -34.11
N ASN A 673 11.96 8.78 -33.45
CA ASN A 673 12.57 10.04 -33.81
C ASN A 673 13.74 10.42 -32.90
N TYR A 674 13.66 10.02 -31.61
CA TYR A 674 14.65 10.38 -30.60
C TYR A 674 15.14 9.19 -29.82
N ILE A 675 16.43 9.16 -29.56
CA ILE A 675 17.10 8.13 -28.75
C ILE A 675 17.70 8.79 -27.52
N VAL A 676 17.45 8.23 -26.36
CA VAL A 676 18.13 8.56 -25.09
C VAL A 676 19.02 7.39 -24.70
N ARG A 677 20.27 7.67 -24.33
CA ARG A 677 21.19 6.65 -23.82
C ARG A 677 22.17 7.20 -22.79
N GLY A 678 22.79 6.31 -22.01
CA GLY A 678 23.82 6.69 -21.05
C GLY A 678 25.14 7.10 -21.73
N VAL A 679 25.81 8.13 -21.21
CA VAL A 679 27.12 8.63 -21.71
C VAL A 679 28.22 7.59 -21.53
N LYS A 680 28.17 6.75 -20.50
CA LYS A 680 29.18 5.72 -20.21
C LYS A 680 29.17 4.52 -21.17
N LEU A 681 28.15 4.42 -22.00
CA LEU A 681 28.06 3.38 -23.02
C LEU A 681 29.01 3.70 -24.18
N PRO A 682 29.53 2.69 -24.89
CA PRO A 682 30.37 2.89 -26.09
C PRO A 682 29.67 3.87 -27.03
N LYS A 683 30.44 4.80 -27.64
CA LYS A 683 29.86 5.70 -28.64
C LYS A 683 29.15 4.88 -29.71
N MET A 684 27.96 5.30 -30.09
CA MET A 684 27.33 4.79 -31.29
C MET A 684 28.24 5.19 -32.47
N GLU A 685 28.86 4.22 -33.09
CA GLU A 685 29.62 4.50 -34.32
C GLU A 685 28.63 5.03 -35.36
N LYS A 686 29.04 6.08 -36.06
CA LYS A 686 28.35 6.50 -37.28
C LYS A 686 28.49 5.36 -38.28
N THR A 687 27.49 4.51 -38.31
CA THR A 687 27.35 3.53 -39.41
C THR A 687 26.64 4.25 -40.55
N ASP A 688 26.87 3.84 -41.77
CA ASP A 688 26.17 4.37 -42.97
C ASP A 688 24.63 4.19 -42.89
N GLN A 689 24.15 3.61 -41.82
CA GLN A 689 22.77 3.16 -41.61
C GLN A 689 21.88 4.14 -40.79
N ILE A 690 22.46 4.96 -39.88
CA ILE A 690 21.71 5.99 -39.12
C ILE A 690 22.50 7.28 -39.04
N ASN A 691 21.86 8.36 -39.49
CA ASN A 691 22.38 9.69 -39.30
C ASN A 691 21.80 10.25 -37.98
N LEU A 692 22.68 10.54 -37.00
CA LEU A 692 22.31 10.97 -35.68
C LEU A 692 22.79 12.41 -35.45
N GLU A 693 21.88 13.26 -34.98
CA GLU A 693 22.16 14.62 -34.52
C GLU A 693 22.09 14.67 -33.00
N GLU A 694 23.16 15.08 -32.31
CA GLU A 694 23.17 15.28 -30.87
C GLU A 694 22.34 16.53 -30.52
N LYS A 695 21.28 16.36 -29.73
CA LYS A 695 20.39 17.44 -29.27
C LYS A 695 20.65 17.89 -27.86
N TYR A 696 21.15 16.98 -27.03
CA TYR A 696 21.45 17.23 -25.61
C TYR A 696 22.51 16.25 -25.11
N LYS A 697 23.36 16.75 -24.22
CA LYS A 697 24.32 15.91 -23.50
C LYS A 697 24.62 16.52 -22.14
N ASP A 698 24.62 15.68 -21.11
CA ASP A 698 25.13 15.99 -19.79
C ASP A 698 26.16 14.94 -19.31
N GLU A 699 26.40 14.85 -18.00
CA GLU A 699 27.36 13.89 -17.42
C GLU A 699 26.85 12.44 -17.49
N ASN A 700 25.54 12.22 -17.58
CA ASN A 700 24.88 10.90 -17.48
C ASN A 700 24.21 10.47 -18.77
N TYR A 701 23.61 11.38 -19.55
CA TYR A 701 22.77 11.06 -20.68
C TYR A 701 23.11 11.86 -21.94
N ILE A 702 22.85 11.24 -23.08
CA ILE A 702 22.89 11.89 -24.40
C ILE A 702 21.53 11.64 -25.07
N ILE A 703 21.01 12.70 -25.73
CA ILE A 703 19.84 12.62 -26.59
C ILE A 703 20.27 12.83 -28.04
N TYR A 704 19.91 11.90 -28.90
CA TYR A 704 20.08 11.97 -30.33
C TYR A 704 18.74 12.09 -31.04
N LYS A 705 18.69 12.89 -32.10
CA LYS A 705 17.62 12.88 -33.09
C LYS A 705 18.05 12.00 -34.26
N ILE A 706 17.16 11.12 -34.73
CA ILE A 706 17.33 10.34 -35.97
C ILE A 706 16.95 11.27 -37.13
N ILE A 707 17.87 11.40 -38.12
CA ILE A 707 17.71 12.26 -39.30
C ILE A 707 17.32 11.42 -40.49
#